data_348313a369d00947cb330086fc4ce0e1
#
_entry.id   348313a369d00947cb330086fc4ce0e1
#
_cell.length_a   1.000
_cell.length_b   1.000
_cell.length_c   1.000
_cell.angle_alpha   90.00
_cell.angle_beta   90.00
_cell.angle_gamma   90.00
#
_symmetry.space_group_name_H-M   'P 1'
#
loop_
_entity.id
_entity.type
_entity.pdbx_description
1 polymer ?
#
loop_
_entity_poly.entity_id
_entity_poly.type
_entity_poly.pdbx_seq_one_letter_code
_entity_poly.pdbx_strand_id
1 'polypeptide(L)'
;MLRLILLLISTVITCQVINGQVHYLKEDFNNQKVTGSGELLHPTSILFNADGQGYITLKRGIVRVLDTTGVLLPTPLIDISEEVVGDSDHGLVSMALDPNFEKNGYFYLLYSVDRHHLLYFGTPEYDPSFTIEKQATIGRITRYQADKTTDYTTTLPASRKVLVGKDIADLSFPILMSSHGLGTLQFGEDGTLLASCGDAGSFQAADLGSSEHTYFEQALADGIIREKDNVGSFRSQLVDNLAGKIIRVDRNTGAGVPSNPFYDAANPTAPKSRVWSLGFRNPFRFILVPETGSHSPMAGQPGDLYVGDVGSGRWEEVSLVKEGGQNFGWPLFEGFGGGWEFWPHRTPNYDAPNNSLTPCENEFFSFQELFKEEREDQEYTFINPCDKSLIPSDIPTFVHTRPVIAWSNTLWNKPTRAEIPAFDSLGRAVPGKMSEIGIDAAEFDGFSSMPGVFYTEGEFPEELHHSLFVSDFSGWIKTFHFDEQDQLIDVNNFMDRDTGIVDLELNTKDGCLYYIHFNTHSVNKICFGGTPPPIAAFQIDQQFGISPLSVQFNGTASYDPTNLDITYEWDFGDGTFSTDPNPKHIFETPNGEPVLFEVRLTITNSAGLVATEKRIISANNTPPNVDITSIQQNASYPSRDITYMKLAAEVNDQEHSEEQLSYKWQTFFHHNTHFHEEPQLSDPTAAVIIEPTDCNTSEIFWYRFKLTVTDEHGLSATDEVEIFPFCEADFFELKNLNANGTNEVIELNWEAISEQDLVRYEIQRTKDFRFETIGSVPANELKNYSFVDTDPILGRNYYRILGVRSDGASEYSNQTNLYFPADPEIVNVYPNPTSAGLTIFTQYPIEETLVFELYDPVGKLIYTTTWDAIISEPIEQRINLRPFNNGVYFYKVKNGASEVGGKVMLLKK
;
A
#
# COMPACT_ATOMS: atom_id res chain seq x y z
N MET A 1 18.58 55.07 10.90
CA MET A 1 17.18 54.85 10.44
C MET A 1 17.28 54.09 9.11
N LEU A 2 17.40 52.82 9.19
CA LEU A 2 17.45 51.92 8.02
C LEU A 2 16.18 51.11 8.05
N ARG A 3 15.34 51.27 7.03
CA ARG A 3 14.16 50.44 6.83
C ARG A 3 14.62 49.14 6.15
N LEU A 4 14.53 48.06 6.87
CA LEU A 4 14.60 46.72 6.34
C LEU A 4 13.24 46.43 5.69
N ILE A 5 13.23 46.25 4.38
CA ILE A 5 12.09 45.69 3.64
C ILE A 5 12.33 44.17 3.66
N LEU A 6 11.59 43.46 4.49
CA LEU A 6 11.41 42.00 4.35
C LEU A 6 10.41 41.79 3.18
N LEU A 7 10.92 41.28 2.09
CA LEU A 7 10.05 40.57 1.11
C LEU A 7 9.64 39.22 1.75
N LEU A 8 8.44 39.18 2.28
CA LEU A 8 7.75 37.89 2.49
C LEU A 8 7.24 37.43 1.12
N ILE A 9 7.96 36.48 0.52
CA ILE A 9 7.39 35.64 -0.54
C ILE A 9 6.40 34.74 0.18
N SER A 10 5.12 35.08 0.11
CA SER A 10 4.04 34.17 0.53
C SER A 10 3.88 33.11 -0.57
N THR A 11 4.49 31.96 -0.41
CA THR A 11 4.06 30.76 -1.15
C THR A 11 2.60 30.51 -0.80
N VAL A 12 1.72 30.74 -1.75
CA VAL A 12 0.31 30.40 -1.62
C VAL A 12 0.20 28.89 -1.81
N ILE A 13 0.11 28.16 -0.71
CA ILE A 13 -0.15 26.72 -0.71
C ILE A 13 -1.61 26.52 -1.11
N THR A 14 -1.84 26.00 -2.30
CA THR A 14 -3.17 25.55 -2.70
C THR A 14 -3.45 24.19 -2.07
N CYS A 15 -4.29 24.21 -1.04
CA CYS A 15 -4.72 22.98 -0.36
C CYS A 15 -5.97 22.45 -1.05
N GLN A 16 -5.87 21.28 -1.70
CA GLN A 16 -7.01 20.59 -2.27
C GLN A 16 -7.51 19.50 -1.30
N VAL A 17 -8.80 19.38 -1.17
CA VAL A 17 -9.44 18.36 -0.32
C VAL A 17 -10.07 17.30 -1.23
N ILE A 18 -9.58 16.08 -1.12
CA ILE A 18 -10.17 14.90 -1.75
C ILE A 18 -10.43 13.90 -0.62
N ASN A 19 -11.64 13.39 -0.50
CA ASN A 19 -12.06 12.41 0.52
C ASN A 19 -11.76 12.83 1.98
N GLY A 20 -11.92 14.12 2.33
CA GLY A 20 -11.71 14.60 3.70
C GLY A 20 -10.26 14.87 4.11
N GLN A 21 -9.28 14.52 3.31
CA GLN A 21 -7.85 14.79 3.56
C GLN A 21 -7.42 16.12 2.95
N VAL A 22 -6.46 16.78 3.61
CA VAL A 22 -5.84 18.00 3.11
C VAL A 22 -4.60 17.62 2.33
N HIS A 23 -4.62 17.86 1.01
CA HIS A 23 -3.46 17.59 0.15
C HIS A 23 -2.66 18.87 -0.09
N TYR A 24 -1.34 18.77 0.04
CA TYR A 24 -0.45 19.72 -0.58
C TYR A 24 -0.26 19.28 -2.03
N LEU A 25 -0.40 20.19 -2.97
CA LEU A 25 -0.02 20.02 -4.35
C LEU A 25 0.78 21.25 -4.78
N LYS A 26 1.84 21.03 -5.57
CA LYS A 26 2.68 22.11 -6.11
C LYS A 26 1.81 23.15 -6.82
N GLU A 27 2.14 24.42 -6.62
CA GLU A 27 1.41 25.57 -7.20
C GLU A 27 1.29 25.43 -8.72
N ASP A 28 0.17 25.86 -9.29
CA ASP A 28 -0.20 25.77 -10.71
C ASP A 28 -0.49 24.34 -11.23
N PHE A 29 -0.47 23.32 -10.36
CA PHE A 29 -0.92 21.97 -10.70
C PHE A 29 -2.35 21.70 -10.22
N ASN A 30 -3.02 20.81 -10.94
CA ASN A 30 -4.35 20.35 -10.53
C ASN A 30 -4.42 18.83 -10.53
N ASN A 31 -5.05 18.26 -9.49
CA ASN A 31 -5.28 16.83 -9.34
C ASN A 31 -6.74 16.51 -9.71
N GLN A 32 -6.92 15.56 -10.61
CA GLN A 32 -8.22 15.17 -11.14
C GLN A 32 -8.41 13.67 -11.01
N LYS A 33 -9.57 13.26 -10.56
CA LYS A 33 -9.97 11.87 -10.55
C LYS A 33 -10.40 11.43 -11.95
N VAL A 34 -9.80 10.35 -12.45
CA VAL A 34 -10.09 9.78 -13.78
C VAL A 34 -11.17 8.72 -13.70
N THR A 35 -11.07 7.81 -12.71
CA THR A 35 -12.08 6.77 -12.48
C THR A 35 -12.79 6.98 -11.16
N GLY A 36 -14.04 6.51 -11.03
CA GLY A 36 -14.76 6.53 -9.76
C GLY A 36 -14.08 5.66 -8.69
N SER A 37 -14.30 6.00 -7.42
CA SER A 37 -13.85 5.15 -6.31
C SER A 37 -14.55 3.79 -6.39
N GLY A 38 -13.75 2.70 -6.33
CA GLY A 38 -14.28 1.34 -6.40
C GLY A 38 -14.68 0.84 -7.79
N GLU A 39 -14.46 1.62 -8.85
CA GLU A 39 -14.66 1.14 -10.23
C GLU A 39 -13.58 0.13 -10.68
N LEU A 40 -12.45 0.15 -10.02
CA LEU A 40 -11.32 -0.74 -10.24
C LEU A 40 -11.06 -1.54 -8.95
N LEU A 41 -11.04 -2.87 -9.02
CA LEU A 41 -10.71 -3.70 -7.84
C LEU A 41 -9.20 -3.89 -7.75
N HIS A 42 -8.57 -3.29 -6.74
CA HIS A 42 -7.12 -3.38 -6.46
C HIS A 42 -6.24 -3.12 -7.70
N PRO A 43 -6.27 -1.90 -8.26
CA PRO A 43 -5.41 -1.54 -9.38
C PRO A 43 -3.94 -1.50 -8.92
N THR A 44 -3.03 -2.05 -9.75
CA THR A 44 -1.61 -2.23 -9.40
C THR A 44 -0.67 -1.40 -10.25
N SER A 45 -0.93 -1.23 -11.55
CA SER A 45 -0.15 -0.34 -12.41
C SER A 45 -0.99 0.27 -13.53
N ILE A 46 -0.50 1.38 -14.11
CA ILE A 46 -1.05 2.03 -15.28
C ILE A 46 0.06 2.35 -16.27
N LEU A 47 -0.22 2.23 -17.55
CA LEU A 47 0.68 2.66 -18.61
C LEU A 47 -0.11 3.11 -19.84
N PHE A 48 0.51 3.87 -20.73
CA PHE A 48 -0.13 4.44 -21.91
C PHE A 48 0.58 4.01 -23.20
N ASN A 49 -0.20 3.83 -24.29
CA ASN A 49 0.36 3.75 -25.62
C ASN A 49 0.63 5.15 -26.20
N ALA A 50 1.24 5.23 -27.36
CA ALA A 50 1.61 6.49 -28.00
C ALA A 50 0.40 7.40 -28.35
N ASP A 51 -0.79 6.82 -28.50
CA ASP A 51 -2.03 7.56 -28.76
C ASP A 51 -2.73 8.07 -27.49
N GLY A 52 -2.21 7.70 -26.30
CA GLY A 52 -2.73 8.11 -24.99
C GLY A 52 -3.82 7.18 -24.44
N GLN A 53 -4.04 6.01 -25.05
CA GLN A 53 -4.91 4.99 -24.50
C GLN A 53 -4.22 4.33 -23.30
N GLY A 54 -4.91 4.23 -22.15
CA GLY A 54 -4.39 3.71 -20.89
C GLY A 54 -4.74 2.23 -20.67
N TYR A 55 -3.82 1.49 -20.06
CA TYR A 55 -4.01 0.10 -19.64
C TYR A 55 -3.74 -0.01 -18.14
N ILE A 56 -4.73 -0.50 -17.40
CA ILE A 56 -4.69 -0.60 -15.93
C ILE A 56 -4.71 -2.07 -15.54
N THR A 57 -3.67 -2.53 -14.88
CA THR A 57 -3.63 -3.89 -14.31
C THR A 57 -4.39 -3.92 -12.99
N LEU A 58 -5.19 -4.97 -12.81
CA LEU A 58 -5.84 -5.28 -11.54
C LEU A 58 -5.22 -6.54 -10.93
N LYS A 59 -5.01 -6.51 -9.64
CA LYS A 59 -4.30 -7.53 -8.86
C LYS A 59 -4.73 -8.98 -9.18
N ARG A 60 -6.02 -9.21 -9.43
CA ARG A 60 -6.58 -10.53 -9.74
C ARG A 60 -6.49 -10.97 -11.20
N GLY A 61 -5.60 -10.36 -12.00
CA GLY A 61 -5.32 -10.86 -13.36
C GLY A 61 -6.19 -10.25 -14.46
N ILE A 62 -6.76 -9.07 -14.25
CA ILE A 62 -7.54 -8.35 -15.26
C ILE A 62 -6.78 -7.13 -15.71
N VAL A 63 -6.80 -6.82 -17.02
CA VAL A 63 -6.30 -5.54 -17.56
C VAL A 63 -7.48 -4.75 -18.10
N ARG A 64 -7.76 -3.58 -17.49
CA ARG A 64 -8.79 -2.65 -17.93
C ARG A 64 -8.21 -1.62 -18.91
N VAL A 65 -9.08 -1.01 -19.70
CA VAL A 65 -8.67 -0.03 -20.72
C VAL A 65 -9.35 1.31 -20.46
N LEU A 66 -8.54 2.39 -20.44
CA LEU A 66 -9.00 3.77 -20.58
C LEU A 66 -8.89 4.15 -22.05
N ASP A 67 -9.94 4.69 -22.65
CA ASP A 67 -9.84 5.26 -23.99
C ASP A 67 -9.02 6.57 -23.99
N THR A 68 -8.72 7.10 -25.16
CA THR A 68 -7.93 8.34 -25.33
C THR A 68 -8.60 9.59 -24.74
N THR A 69 -9.85 9.48 -24.28
CA THR A 69 -10.59 10.56 -23.59
C THR A 69 -10.61 10.37 -22.07
N GLY A 70 -10.03 9.27 -21.56
CA GLY A 70 -9.97 8.94 -20.15
C GLY A 70 -11.20 8.18 -19.63
N VAL A 71 -12.06 7.65 -20.54
CA VAL A 71 -13.22 6.86 -20.15
C VAL A 71 -12.85 5.39 -19.99
N LEU A 72 -13.21 4.80 -18.85
CA LEU A 72 -12.99 3.38 -18.57
C LEU A 72 -13.95 2.52 -19.42
N LEU A 73 -13.38 1.69 -20.30
CA LEU A 73 -14.16 0.81 -21.15
C LEU A 73 -14.77 -0.37 -20.36
N PRO A 74 -16.00 -0.81 -20.70
CA PRO A 74 -16.67 -1.90 -19.98
C PRO A 74 -15.98 -3.26 -20.17
N THR A 75 -15.39 -3.51 -21.35
CA THR A 75 -14.70 -4.77 -21.67
C THR A 75 -13.22 -4.66 -21.34
N PRO A 76 -12.64 -5.63 -20.59
CA PRO A 76 -11.21 -5.66 -20.33
C PRO A 76 -10.39 -5.98 -21.60
N LEU A 77 -9.12 -5.56 -21.64
CA LEU A 77 -8.16 -6.02 -22.65
C LEU A 77 -8.00 -7.54 -22.57
N ILE A 78 -7.84 -8.05 -21.35
CA ILE A 78 -7.68 -9.46 -21.05
C ILE A 78 -8.13 -9.77 -19.62
N ASP A 79 -8.62 -11.00 -19.41
CA ASP A 79 -8.89 -11.58 -18.11
C ASP A 79 -8.17 -12.93 -18.03
N ILE A 80 -7.22 -13.05 -17.09
CA ILE A 80 -6.45 -14.26 -16.77
C ILE A 80 -6.59 -14.62 -15.29
N SER A 81 -7.70 -14.24 -14.66
CA SER A 81 -7.95 -14.46 -13.23
C SER A 81 -7.90 -15.92 -12.81
N GLU A 82 -8.17 -16.88 -13.71
CA GLU A 82 -8.00 -18.31 -13.45
C GLU A 82 -6.53 -18.78 -13.28
N GLU A 83 -5.57 -17.94 -13.70
CA GLU A 83 -4.13 -18.24 -13.68
C GLU A 83 -3.38 -17.44 -12.59
N VAL A 84 -4.01 -16.41 -12.03
CA VAL A 84 -3.37 -15.45 -11.13
C VAL A 84 -3.87 -15.61 -9.70
N VAL A 85 -2.94 -15.84 -8.76
CA VAL A 85 -3.24 -15.68 -7.34
C VAL A 85 -3.06 -14.21 -6.95
N GLY A 86 -4.10 -13.62 -6.37
CA GLY A 86 -4.13 -12.19 -6.04
C GLY A 86 -4.34 -11.93 -4.54
N ASP A 87 -3.59 -12.64 -3.69
CA ASP A 87 -3.61 -12.47 -2.23
C ASP A 87 -2.46 -11.59 -1.74
N SER A 88 -2.58 -11.04 -0.56
CA SER A 88 -1.57 -10.20 0.13
C SER A 88 -0.87 -9.22 -0.83
N ASP A 89 0.44 -9.29 -1.04
CA ASP A 89 1.17 -8.43 -1.99
C ASP A 89 1.30 -9.04 -3.40
N HIS A 90 0.71 -10.21 -3.63
CA HIS A 90 0.81 -10.94 -4.89
C HIS A 90 -0.32 -10.62 -5.87
N GLY A 91 -0.12 -10.96 -7.13
CA GLY A 91 -1.10 -10.76 -8.17
C GLY A 91 -0.50 -10.45 -9.53
N LEU A 92 -1.30 -9.88 -10.40
CA LEU A 92 -0.86 -9.18 -11.60
C LEU A 92 -0.36 -7.80 -11.19
N VAL A 93 0.96 -7.61 -11.17
CA VAL A 93 1.59 -6.42 -10.56
C VAL A 93 2.10 -5.42 -11.58
N SER A 94 2.39 -5.87 -12.80
CA SER A 94 2.95 -4.99 -13.83
C SER A 94 2.67 -5.49 -15.25
N MET A 95 2.65 -4.54 -16.18
CA MET A 95 2.51 -4.76 -17.62
C MET A 95 3.54 -3.91 -18.37
N ALA A 96 3.99 -4.38 -19.53
CA ALA A 96 4.81 -3.60 -20.44
C ALA A 96 4.30 -3.75 -21.89
N LEU A 97 4.29 -2.64 -22.64
CA LEU A 97 4.03 -2.64 -24.08
C LEU A 97 5.34 -2.86 -24.85
N ASP A 98 5.30 -3.66 -25.90
CA ASP A 98 6.46 -3.81 -26.81
C ASP A 98 6.84 -2.45 -27.41
N PRO A 99 8.13 -2.09 -27.56
CA PRO A 99 8.54 -0.85 -28.21
C PRO A 99 7.99 -0.64 -29.63
N ASN A 100 7.47 -1.69 -30.26
CA ASN A 100 6.75 -1.64 -31.52
C ASN A 100 5.26 -1.98 -31.38
N PHE A 101 4.65 -1.71 -30.23
CA PHE A 101 3.26 -2.08 -29.92
C PHE A 101 2.28 -1.64 -31.03
N GLU A 102 2.37 -0.42 -31.52
CA GLU A 102 1.53 0.12 -32.61
C GLU A 102 1.60 -0.71 -33.91
N LYS A 103 2.65 -1.53 -34.07
CA LYS A 103 2.79 -2.38 -35.25
C LYS A 103 2.41 -3.82 -34.96
N ASN A 104 2.82 -4.37 -33.83
CA ASN A 104 2.73 -5.78 -33.51
C ASN A 104 1.67 -6.12 -32.45
N GLY A 105 1.18 -5.14 -31.67
CA GLY A 105 0.21 -5.32 -30.60
C GLY A 105 0.72 -6.16 -29.41
N TYR A 106 2.03 -6.42 -29.30
CA TYR A 106 2.55 -7.26 -28.22
C TYR A 106 2.58 -6.51 -26.90
N PHE A 107 2.10 -7.17 -25.86
CA PHE A 107 2.21 -6.74 -24.47
C PHE A 107 2.59 -7.91 -23.57
N TYR A 108 3.16 -7.59 -22.42
CA TYR A 108 3.75 -8.54 -21.49
C TYR A 108 3.18 -8.30 -20.10
N LEU A 109 2.86 -9.39 -19.38
CA LEU A 109 2.32 -9.37 -18.03
C LEU A 109 3.27 -10.08 -17.08
N LEU A 110 3.46 -9.49 -15.89
CA LEU A 110 4.23 -10.05 -14.78
C LEU A 110 3.26 -10.32 -13.62
N TYR A 111 3.15 -11.59 -13.20
CA TYR A 111 2.18 -12.00 -12.20
C TYR A 111 2.59 -13.25 -11.43
N SER A 112 2.02 -13.41 -10.22
CA SER A 112 2.11 -14.60 -9.39
C SER A 112 1.11 -15.64 -9.86
N VAL A 113 1.58 -16.86 -10.15
CA VAL A 113 0.74 -17.93 -10.68
C VAL A 113 -0.08 -18.55 -9.56
N ASP A 114 -1.38 -18.75 -9.78
CA ASP A 114 -2.19 -19.55 -8.88
C ASP A 114 -1.61 -20.98 -8.74
N ARG A 115 -1.47 -21.46 -7.50
CA ARG A 115 -0.85 -22.77 -7.24
C ARG A 115 -1.64 -23.92 -7.84
N HIS A 116 -2.99 -23.87 -7.83
CA HIS A 116 -3.80 -24.92 -8.44
C HIS A 116 -3.59 -24.93 -9.95
N HIS A 117 -3.57 -23.76 -10.58
CA HIS A 117 -3.22 -23.62 -11.99
C HIS A 117 -1.81 -24.15 -12.28
N LEU A 118 -0.82 -23.81 -11.45
CA LEU A 118 0.59 -24.26 -11.63
C LEU A 118 0.73 -25.77 -11.64
N LEU A 119 0.02 -26.48 -10.75
CA LEU A 119 0.17 -27.92 -10.54
C LEU A 119 -0.74 -28.77 -11.44
N TYR A 120 -1.94 -28.29 -11.76
CA TYR A 120 -2.99 -29.10 -12.37
C TYR A 120 -3.44 -28.64 -13.75
N PHE A 121 -3.04 -27.46 -14.25
CA PHE A 121 -3.46 -27.00 -15.57
C PHE A 121 -3.17 -28.02 -16.67
N GLY A 122 -4.22 -28.33 -17.44
CA GLY A 122 -4.16 -29.33 -18.50
C GLY A 122 -4.30 -30.78 -18.03
N THR A 123 -4.57 -31.04 -16.76
CA THR A 123 -4.88 -32.35 -16.20
C THR A 123 -6.40 -32.50 -15.92
N PRO A 124 -6.94 -33.70 -15.71
CA PRO A 124 -8.34 -33.88 -15.35
C PRO A 124 -8.74 -33.34 -13.97
N GLU A 125 -7.76 -33.08 -13.11
CA GLU A 125 -7.92 -32.55 -11.76
C GLU A 125 -8.02 -31.01 -11.73
N TYR A 126 -7.77 -30.35 -12.86
CA TYR A 126 -7.83 -28.89 -12.94
C TYR A 126 -9.27 -28.37 -12.88
N ASP A 127 -9.55 -27.47 -11.93
CA ASP A 127 -10.78 -26.71 -11.79
C ASP A 127 -10.45 -25.21 -11.86
N PRO A 128 -10.88 -24.48 -12.91
CA PRO A 128 -10.57 -23.07 -13.08
C PRO A 128 -11.29 -22.16 -12.06
N SER A 129 -12.27 -22.68 -11.32
CA SER A 129 -12.95 -21.95 -10.26
C SER A 129 -12.26 -22.08 -8.89
N PHE A 130 -11.24 -22.95 -8.77
CA PHE A 130 -10.56 -23.23 -7.52
C PHE A 130 -9.20 -22.52 -7.48
N THR A 131 -8.99 -21.68 -6.47
CA THR A 131 -7.76 -20.94 -6.21
C THR A 131 -7.12 -21.43 -4.92
N ILE A 132 -5.77 -21.54 -4.91
CA ILE A 132 -5.00 -21.85 -3.70
C ILE A 132 -4.16 -20.62 -3.35
N GLU A 133 -4.56 -19.92 -2.30
CA GLU A 133 -3.90 -18.75 -1.75
C GLU A 133 -2.91 -19.13 -0.64
N LYS A 134 -1.97 -18.21 -0.30
CA LYS A 134 -1.03 -18.31 0.84
C LYS A 134 -0.25 -19.62 0.86
N GLN A 135 0.33 -19.98 -0.26
CA GLN A 135 1.18 -21.17 -0.43
C GLN A 135 2.30 -20.92 -1.43
N ALA A 136 3.33 -21.77 -1.38
CA ALA A 136 4.46 -21.68 -2.32
C ALA A 136 4.00 -21.72 -3.77
N THR A 137 4.44 -20.77 -4.58
CA THR A 137 4.16 -20.69 -6.01
C THR A 137 5.32 -20.00 -6.74
N ILE A 138 5.11 -19.63 -8.00
CA ILE A 138 6.12 -18.96 -8.83
C ILE A 138 5.60 -17.69 -9.49
N GLY A 139 6.49 -16.77 -9.80
CA GLY A 139 6.21 -15.65 -10.68
C GLY A 139 6.35 -16.04 -12.15
N ARG A 140 5.61 -15.36 -13.03
CA ARG A 140 5.55 -15.65 -14.47
C ARG A 140 5.57 -14.37 -15.31
N ILE A 141 6.27 -14.45 -16.46
CA ILE A 141 6.18 -13.46 -17.53
C ILE A 141 5.53 -14.10 -18.73
N THR A 142 4.42 -13.53 -19.20
CA THR A 142 3.66 -14.02 -20.36
C THR A 142 3.44 -12.90 -21.35
N ARG A 143 3.71 -13.14 -22.64
CA ARG A 143 3.42 -12.25 -23.75
C ARG A 143 2.08 -12.60 -24.36
N TYR A 144 1.31 -11.58 -24.69
CA TYR A 144 0.05 -11.64 -25.46
C TYR A 144 0.12 -10.68 -26.65
N GLN A 145 -0.95 -10.68 -27.46
CA GLN A 145 -1.10 -9.77 -28.58
C GLN A 145 -2.49 -9.14 -28.55
N ALA A 146 -2.54 -7.82 -28.42
CA ALA A 146 -3.76 -7.04 -28.57
C ALA A 146 -4.24 -7.02 -30.03
N ASP A 147 -5.55 -7.00 -30.21
CA ASP A 147 -6.20 -7.03 -31.53
C ASP A 147 -6.26 -5.61 -32.11
N LYS A 148 -5.53 -5.38 -33.16
CA LYS A 148 -5.53 -4.12 -33.90
C LYS A 148 -6.89 -3.75 -34.49
N THR A 149 -7.74 -4.74 -34.78
CA THR A 149 -9.08 -4.49 -35.36
C THR A 149 -10.06 -3.90 -34.37
N THR A 150 -9.77 -4.02 -33.08
CA THR A 150 -10.52 -3.42 -31.99
C THR A 150 -9.83 -2.19 -31.40
N ASP A 151 -8.85 -1.62 -32.10
CA ASP A 151 -8.04 -0.51 -31.61
C ASP A 151 -7.31 -0.87 -30.31
N TYR A 152 -6.75 -2.08 -30.24
CA TYR A 152 -6.02 -2.64 -29.12
C TYR A 152 -6.79 -2.69 -27.77
N THR A 153 -8.13 -2.75 -27.82
CA THR A 153 -8.98 -2.85 -26.62
C THR A 153 -9.29 -4.29 -26.20
N THR A 154 -8.96 -5.28 -27.04
CA THR A 154 -9.12 -6.71 -26.76
C THR A 154 -7.90 -7.51 -27.17
N THR A 155 -7.77 -8.75 -26.69
CA THR A 155 -6.63 -9.64 -26.96
C THR A 155 -6.99 -10.75 -27.94
N LEU A 156 -6.06 -11.08 -28.85
CA LEU A 156 -6.19 -12.23 -29.76
C LEU A 156 -6.15 -13.55 -28.96
N PRO A 157 -7.18 -14.43 -29.00
CA PRO A 157 -7.34 -15.56 -28.08
C PRO A 157 -6.16 -16.57 -28.06
N ALA A 158 -5.48 -16.77 -29.19
CA ALA A 158 -4.40 -17.76 -29.32
C ALA A 158 -2.98 -17.16 -29.22
N SER A 159 -2.85 -15.94 -28.69
CA SER A 159 -1.57 -15.22 -28.70
C SER A 159 -0.68 -15.48 -27.49
N ARG A 160 -1.17 -16.19 -26.46
CA ARG A 160 -0.46 -16.44 -25.20
C ARG A 160 0.85 -17.15 -25.42
N LYS A 161 1.93 -16.58 -24.87
CA LYS A 161 3.27 -17.18 -24.90
C LYS A 161 3.99 -16.93 -23.58
N VAL A 162 4.17 -17.97 -22.78
CA VAL A 162 4.95 -17.91 -21.55
C VAL A 162 6.44 -17.78 -21.90
N LEU A 163 7.14 -16.83 -21.32
CA LEU A 163 8.55 -16.55 -21.50
C LEU A 163 9.39 -17.04 -20.31
N VAL A 164 8.98 -16.68 -19.09
CA VAL A 164 9.62 -17.06 -17.83
C VAL A 164 8.55 -17.67 -16.92
N GLY A 165 8.88 -18.73 -16.20
CA GLY A 165 7.92 -19.42 -15.31
C GLY A 165 6.96 -20.33 -16.06
N LYS A 166 7.44 -21.08 -17.06
CA LYS A 166 6.63 -22.05 -17.83
C LYS A 166 6.07 -23.14 -16.93
N ASP A 167 6.90 -23.63 -16.06
CA ASP A 167 6.63 -24.65 -15.06
C ASP A 167 7.65 -24.51 -13.91
N ILE A 168 7.54 -25.37 -12.89
CA ILE A 168 8.44 -25.39 -11.74
C ILE A 168 9.91 -25.64 -12.16
N ALA A 169 10.15 -26.46 -13.18
CA ALA A 169 11.50 -26.78 -13.64
C ALA A 169 12.24 -25.58 -14.29
N ASP A 170 11.53 -24.51 -14.66
CA ASP A 170 12.13 -23.27 -15.18
C ASP A 170 12.89 -22.49 -14.08
N LEU A 171 12.74 -22.86 -12.80
CA LEU A 171 13.35 -22.19 -11.64
C LEU A 171 13.18 -20.66 -11.72
N SER A 172 11.93 -20.25 -11.89
CA SER A 172 11.53 -18.85 -12.05
C SER A 172 11.59 -18.11 -10.70
N PHE A 173 10.91 -16.99 -10.61
CA PHE A 173 10.79 -16.20 -9.39
C PHE A 173 10.10 -17.01 -8.28
N PRO A 174 10.77 -17.37 -7.18
CA PRO A 174 10.12 -18.11 -6.11
C PRO A 174 9.21 -17.17 -5.31
N ILE A 175 8.01 -17.61 -5.00
CA ILE A 175 7.05 -16.96 -4.11
C ILE A 175 6.90 -17.86 -2.88
N LEU A 176 7.50 -17.47 -1.75
CA LEU A 176 7.60 -18.30 -0.56
C LEU A 176 6.93 -17.71 0.67
N MET A 177 6.31 -16.55 0.53
CA MET A 177 5.63 -15.84 1.58
C MET A 177 4.56 -14.91 0.97
N SER A 178 3.70 -14.34 1.79
CA SER A 178 2.65 -13.39 1.39
C SER A 178 3.16 -12.03 0.91
N SER A 179 4.46 -11.72 1.07
CA SER A 179 5.09 -10.47 0.64
C SER A 179 6.41 -10.69 -0.11
N HIS A 180 7.12 -9.61 -0.49
CA HIS A 180 8.40 -9.62 -1.21
C HIS A 180 8.36 -10.44 -2.51
N GLY A 181 7.29 -10.27 -3.27
CA GLY A 181 7.07 -10.96 -4.53
C GLY A 181 7.60 -10.17 -5.73
N LEU A 182 6.77 -10.10 -6.76
CA LEU A 182 7.10 -9.47 -8.03
C LEU A 182 6.96 -7.94 -7.96
N GLY A 183 7.70 -7.24 -8.80
CA GLY A 183 7.66 -5.78 -8.89
C GLY A 183 7.36 -5.28 -10.30
N THR A 184 8.27 -4.54 -10.92
CA THR A 184 8.09 -3.88 -12.23
C THR A 184 8.51 -4.77 -13.39
N LEU A 185 7.83 -4.60 -14.52
CA LEU A 185 8.18 -5.13 -15.84
C LEU A 185 8.33 -3.95 -16.80
N GLN A 186 9.50 -3.77 -17.41
CA GLN A 186 9.78 -2.64 -18.31
C GLN A 186 10.76 -3.02 -19.40
N PHE A 187 10.71 -2.34 -20.55
CA PHE A 187 11.71 -2.49 -21.59
C PHE A 187 12.91 -1.59 -21.37
N GLY A 188 14.11 -2.13 -21.55
CA GLY A 188 15.31 -1.34 -21.77
C GLY A 188 15.34 -0.73 -23.17
N GLU A 189 16.14 0.32 -23.38
CA GLU A 189 16.30 0.99 -24.69
C GLU A 189 16.88 0.04 -25.75
N ASP A 190 17.60 -0.98 -25.32
CA ASP A 190 18.13 -2.03 -26.18
C ASP A 190 17.07 -3.05 -26.63
N GLY A 191 15.81 -2.85 -26.20
CA GLY A 191 14.67 -3.70 -26.53
C GLY A 191 14.66 -5.05 -25.81
N THR A 192 15.47 -5.22 -24.77
CA THR A 192 15.37 -6.34 -23.82
C THR A 192 14.31 -6.09 -22.78
N LEU A 193 13.80 -7.13 -22.14
CA LEU A 193 12.78 -7.04 -21.10
C LEU A 193 13.44 -7.17 -19.73
N LEU A 194 13.17 -6.21 -18.86
CA LEU A 194 13.64 -6.14 -17.47
C LEU A 194 12.48 -6.45 -16.53
N ALA A 195 12.73 -7.22 -15.46
CA ALA A 195 11.74 -7.50 -14.43
C ALA A 195 12.38 -7.60 -13.05
N SER A 196 11.70 -7.14 -12.02
CA SER A 196 12.17 -7.23 -10.63
C SER A 196 11.39 -8.24 -9.79
N CYS A 197 12.06 -8.79 -8.78
CA CYS A 197 11.49 -9.69 -7.80
C CYS A 197 12.16 -9.49 -6.43
N GLY A 198 11.38 -9.50 -5.36
CA GLY A 198 11.87 -9.47 -3.99
C GLY A 198 12.58 -10.77 -3.55
N ASP A 199 13.13 -10.75 -2.34
CA ASP A 199 13.98 -11.83 -1.80
C ASP A 199 13.22 -13.10 -1.43
N ALA A 200 11.88 -13.08 -1.44
CA ALA A 200 10.98 -14.15 -1.00
C ALA A 200 11.26 -14.60 0.45
N GLY A 201 11.86 -13.73 1.27
CA GLY A 201 12.18 -13.96 2.66
C GLY A 201 11.08 -13.49 3.60
N SER A 202 11.13 -13.90 4.86
CA SER A 202 10.18 -13.45 5.88
C SER A 202 10.37 -11.96 6.21
N PHE A 203 9.25 -11.22 6.33
CA PHE A 203 9.27 -9.88 6.91
C PHE A 203 9.08 -9.89 8.44
N GLN A 204 8.67 -11.02 9.01
CA GLN A 204 8.35 -11.14 10.43
C GLN A 204 9.61 -11.35 11.31
N ALA A 205 10.67 -11.95 10.74
CA ALA A 205 11.93 -12.19 11.43
C ALA A 205 13.09 -12.30 10.41
N ALA A 206 14.34 -12.21 10.90
CA ALA A 206 15.52 -12.46 10.06
C ALA A 206 15.48 -13.88 9.49
N ASP A 207 15.22 -14.01 8.20
CA ASP A 207 15.15 -15.31 7.52
C ASP A 207 16.53 -15.78 7.08
N LEU A 208 17.02 -16.79 7.73
CA LEU A 208 18.33 -17.44 7.45
C LEU A 208 18.18 -18.76 6.70
N GLY A 209 16.96 -19.09 6.27
CA GLY A 209 16.55 -20.37 5.71
C GLY A 209 15.77 -21.22 6.72
N SER A 210 14.88 -22.05 6.22
CA SER A 210 13.96 -22.87 7.02
C SER A 210 13.09 -22.07 8.00
N SER A 211 12.72 -20.85 7.62
CA SER A 211 11.87 -20.00 8.45
C SER A 211 10.44 -20.56 8.48
N GLU A 212 9.88 -20.74 9.68
CA GLU A 212 8.49 -21.17 9.90
C GLU A 212 7.45 -20.17 9.38
N HIS A 213 7.87 -18.92 9.11
CA HIS A 213 7.04 -17.86 8.54
C HIS A 213 7.02 -17.87 7.00
N THR A 214 7.61 -18.88 6.36
CA THR A 214 7.64 -19.04 4.91
C THR A 214 7.16 -20.42 4.48
N TYR A 215 6.79 -20.56 3.21
CA TYR A 215 6.32 -21.82 2.62
C TYR A 215 7.49 -22.69 2.14
N PHE A 216 8.67 -22.61 2.77
CA PHE A 216 9.91 -23.23 2.30
C PHE A 216 9.83 -24.76 2.19
N GLU A 217 9.16 -25.45 3.16
CA GLU A 217 9.02 -26.92 3.13
C GLU A 217 8.24 -27.37 1.91
N GLN A 218 7.14 -26.68 1.62
CA GLN A 218 6.33 -26.94 0.44
C GLN A 218 7.10 -26.64 -0.85
N ALA A 219 7.83 -25.52 -0.89
CA ALA A 219 8.63 -25.13 -2.05
C ALA A 219 9.76 -26.12 -2.35
N LEU A 220 10.41 -26.68 -1.31
CA LEU A 220 11.40 -27.75 -1.45
C LEU A 220 10.74 -29.05 -1.96
N ALA A 221 9.60 -29.43 -1.37
CA ALA A 221 8.89 -30.66 -1.76
C ALA A 221 8.44 -30.63 -3.22
N ASP A 222 8.03 -29.47 -3.72
CA ASP A 222 7.57 -29.27 -5.10
C ASP A 222 8.74 -29.02 -6.10
N GLY A 223 9.93 -28.66 -5.59
CA GLY A 223 11.07 -28.28 -6.41
C GLY A 223 11.03 -26.84 -6.93
N ILE A 224 10.20 -25.97 -6.35
CA ILE A 224 10.16 -24.52 -6.61
C ILE A 224 11.50 -23.88 -6.24
N ILE A 225 12.07 -24.32 -5.12
CA ILE A 225 13.45 -24.02 -4.72
C ILE A 225 14.24 -25.32 -4.53
N ARG A 226 15.57 -25.22 -4.68
CA ARG A 226 16.53 -26.32 -4.42
C ARG A 226 17.02 -26.21 -2.98
N GLU A 227 17.53 -27.30 -2.40
CA GLU A 227 18.14 -27.29 -1.07
C GLU A 227 19.17 -26.16 -0.87
N LYS A 228 19.98 -25.86 -1.89
CA LYS A 228 20.95 -24.77 -1.85
C LYS A 228 20.33 -23.37 -1.81
N ASP A 229 19.07 -23.26 -2.21
CA ASP A 229 18.31 -21.98 -2.21
C ASP A 229 17.61 -21.71 -0.87
N ASN A 230 17.63 -22.71 0.05
CA ASN A 230 17.04 -22.55 1.39
C ASN A 230 17.97 -21.81 2.36
N VAL A 231 18.27 -20.58 2.00
CA VAL A 231 19.16 -19.65 2.74
C VAL A 231 18.44 -18.35 3.13
N GLY A 232 17.11 -18.37 3.15
CA GLY A 232 16.30 -17.23 3.53
C GLY A 232 16.56 -16.00 2.67
N SER A 233 16.59 -14.81 3.26
CA SER A 233 16.84 -13.54 2.58
C SER A 233 18.20 -13.51 1.85
N PHE A 234 19.15 -14.40 2.17
CA PHE A 234 20.41 -14.54 1.43
C PHE A 234 20.21 -15.05 -0.01
N ARG A 235 18.99 -15.49 -0.41
CA ARG A 235 18.67 -15.76 -1.83
C ARG A 235 18.96 -14.55 -2.72
N SER A 236 18.80 -13.33 -2.20
CA SER A 236 19.15 -12.10 -2.90
C SER A 236 20.63 -12.03 -3.33
N GLN A 237 21.54 -12.76 -2.62
CA GLN A 237 22.97 -12.84 -2.88
C GLN A 237 23.36 -14.06 -3.74
N LEU A 238 22.46 -15.03 -3.96
CA LEU A 238 22.72 -16.16 -4.87
C LEU A 238 22.59 -15.71 -6.31
N VAL A 239 23.66 -15.86 -7.10
CA VAL A 239 23.63 -15.51 -8.54
C VAL A 239 22.70 -16.43 -9.33
N ASP A 240 22.62 -17.72 -8.94
CA ASP A 240 21.79 -18.72 -9.61
C ASP A 240 20.39 -18.85 -8.97
N ASN A 241 19.78 -17.73 -8.57
CA ASN A 241 18.41 -17.63 -8.06
C ASN A 241 17.83 -16.30 -8.49
N LEU A 242 16.50 -16.22 -8.76
CA LEU A 242 15.85 -14.98 -9.23
C LEU A 242 15.24 -14.12 -8.12
N ALA A 243 15.29 -14.56 -6.85
CA ALA A 243 14.85 -13.76 -5.72
C ALA A 243 15.82 -12.62 -5.39
N GLY A 244 15.31 -11.43 -5.07
CA GLY A 244 16.09 -10.22 -4.78
C GLY A 244 16.91 -9.71 -5.98
N LYS A 245 16.28 -9.70 -7.16
CA LYS A 245 16.97 -9.44 -8.45
C LYS A 245 16.20 -8.48 -9.34
N ILE A 246 16.97 -7.82 -10.24
CA ILE A 246 16.47 -7.39 -11.53
C ILE A 246 17.03 -8.35 -12.57
N ILE A 247 16.16 -8.94 -13.39
CA ILE A 247 16.54 -9.78 -14.51
C ILE A 247 16.50 -9.01 -15.83
N ARG A 248 17.28 -9.47 -16.83
CA ARG A 248 17.27 -8.95 -18.21
C ARG A 248 17.22 -10.10 -19.18
N VAL A 249 16.14 -10.16 -19.97
CA VAL A 249 15.87 -11.30 -20.86
C VAL A 249 15.49 -10.86 -22.28
N ASP A 250 15.70 -11.76 -23.22
CA ASP A 250 15.21 -11.60 -24.58
C ASP A 250 13.68 -11.69 -24.61
N ARG A 251 13.04 -10.66 -25.14
CA ARG A 251 11.58 -10.49 -25.19
C ARG A 251 10.82 -11.55 -25.98
N ASN A 252 11.50 -12.37 -26.77
CA ASN A 252 10.87 -13.41 -27.57
C ASN A 252 11.00 -14.81 -26.96
N THR A 253 12.07 -15.06 -26.21
CA THR A 253 12.42 -16.40 -25.70
C THR A 253 12.35 -16.50 -24.18
N GLY A 254 12.52 -15.39 -23.45
CA GLY A 254 12.70 -15.36 -22.00
C GLY A 254 14.08 -15.88 -21.54
N ALA A 255 15.00 -16.13 -22.45
CA ALA A 255 16.39 -16.47 -22.14
C ALA A 255 17.16 -15.22 -21.71
N GLY A 256 18.21 -15.42 -20.91
CA GLY A 256 19.17 -14.37 -20.62
C GLY A 256 19.86 -13.87 -21.89
N VAL A 257 20.31 -12.63 -21.90
CA VAL A 257 21.01 -12.01 -23.03
C VAL A 257 22.50 -12.27 -22.89
N PRO A 258 23.23 -12.58 -23.99
CA PRO A 258 24.67 -12.90 -23.93
C PRO A 258 25.57 -11.85 -23.28
N SER A 259 25.12 -10.60 -23.21
CA SER A 259 25.80 -9.49 -22.53
C SER A 259 25.43 -9.36 -21.05
N ASN A 260 24.63 -10.26 -20.48
CA ASN A 260 24.37 -10.28 -19.03
C ASN A 260 25.63 -10.73 -18.28
N PRO A 261 25.86 -10.21 -17.05
CA PRO A 261 27.12 -10.42 -16.32
C PRO A 261 27.42 -11.88 -15.96
N PHE A 262 26.37 -12.71 -15.77
CA PHE A 262 26.51 -14.10 -15.37
C PHE A 262 25.99 -15.08 -16.44
N TYR A 263 25.96 -14.66 -17.70
CA TYR A 263 25.42 -15.45 -18.79
C TYR A 263 26.18 -16.76 -19.02
N ASP A 264 25.43 -17.85 -19.11
CA ASP A 264 25.92 -19.17 -19.42
C ASP A 264 25.39 -19.60 -20.81
N ALA A 265 26.29 -19.61 -21.80
CA ALA A 265 25.94 -19.99 -23.17
C ALA A 265 25.46 -21.46 -23.31
N ALA A 266 25.82 -22.34 -22.35
CA ALA A 266 25.34 -23.71 -22.35
C ALA A 266 23.91 -23.82 -21.79
N ASN A 267 23.48 -22.87 -20.94
CA ASN A 267 22.13 -22.82 -20.38
C ASN A 267 21.61 -21.39 -20.34
N PRO A 268 21.16 -20.81 -21.45
CA PRO A 268 20.68 -19.44 -21.52
C PRO A 268 19.41 -19.15 -20.69
N THR A 269 18.68 -20.19 -20.30
CA THR A 269 17.47 -20.08 -19.47
C THR A 269 17.73 -20.33 -17.99
N ALA A 270 18.96 -20.67 -17.58
CA ALA A 270 19.30 -20.79 -16.17
C ALA A 270 19.09 -19.46 -15.44
N PRO A 271 18.69 -19.47 -14.15
CA PRO A 271 18.49 -18.25 -13.38
C PRO A 271 19.67 -17.28 -13.51
N LYS A 272 20.92 -17.73 -13.33
CA LYS A 272 22.13 -16.90 -13.43
C LYS A 272 22.26 -16.16 -14.78
N SER A 273 21.85 -16.82 -15.88
CA SER A 273 21.92 -16.21 -17.21
C SER A 273 20.97 -15.04 -17.41
N ARG A 274 19.91 -14.99 -16.62
CA ARG A 274 18.88 -13.95 -16.65
C ARG A 274 19.17 -12.75 -15.73
N VAL A 275 20.04 -12.93 -14.70
CA VAL A 275 20.35 -11.90 -13.70
C VAL A 275 21.04 -10.70 -14.34
N TRP A 276 20.54 -9.49 -14.05
CA TRP A 276 21.17 -8.21 -14.41
C TRP A 276 21.83 -7.57 -13.20
N SER A 277 21.08 -7.36 -12.10
CA SER A 277 21.59 -6.86 -10.82
C SER A 277 20.97 -7.62 -9.66
N LEU A 278 21.58 -7.54 -8.46
CA LEU A 278 21.24 -8.39 -7.33
C LEU A 278 21.40 -7.65 -5.98
N GLY A 279 20.96 -8.31 -4.91
CA GLY A 279 21.11 -7.79 -3.55
C GLY A 279 20.02 -6.80 -3.16
N PHE A 280 18.81 -7.00 -3.66
CA PHE A 280 17.62 -6.25 -3.27
C PHE A 280 16.77 -7.05 -2.27
N ARG A 281 16.00 -6.32 -1.45
CA ARG A 281 15.01 -6.91 -0.54
C ARG A 281 13.66 -7.06 -1.25
N ASN A 282 13.07 -5.97 -1.67
CA ASN A 282 11.80 -5.91 -2.38
C ASN A 282 11.79 -4.75 -3.39
N PRO A 283 12.49 -4.89 -4.54
CA PRO A 283 12.59 -3.86 -5.56
C PRO A 283 11.27 -3.72 -6.31
N PHE A 284 10.27 -3.12 -5.63
CA PHE A 284 8.88 -3.12 -6.07
C PHE A 284 8.66 -2.26 -7.31
N ARG A 285 9.26 -1.04 -7.34
CA ARG A 285 9.19 -0.18 -8.52
C ARG A 285 10.58 0.22 -9.00
N PHE A 286 10.77 0.20 -10.31
CA PHE A 286 11.92 0.81 -10.95
C PHE A 286 11.51 1.53 -12.23
N ILE A 287 12.29 2.51 -12.64
CA ILE A 287 12.09 3.31 -13.84
C ILE A 287 13.38 3.43 -14.63
N LEU A 288 13.28 3.33 -15.96
CA LEU A 288 14.37 3.57 -16.89
C LEU A 288 14.57 5.07 -17.08
N VAL A 289 15.82 5.52 -17.00
CA VAL A 289 16.22 6.88 -17.38
C VAL A 289 16.33 6.95 -18.88
N PRO A 290 15.54 7.79 -19.58
CA PRO A 290 15.58 7.91 -21.01
C PRO A 290 16.95 8.36 -21.55
N GLU A 291 17.32 7.87 -22.74
CA GLU A 291 18.53 8.25 -23.47
C GLU A 291 19.87 7.85 -22.80
N THR A 292 19.83 6.90 -21.84
CA THR A 292 21.04 6.40 -21.15
C THR A 292 21.50 5.04 -21.67
N GLY A 293 20.67 4.37 -22.49
CA GLY A 293 20.93 3.03 -22.99
C GLY A 293 21.45 2.99 -24.41
N SER A 294 21.82 1.80 -24.85
CA SER A 294 22.15 1.47 -26.24
C SER A 294 20.96 0.82 -26.92
N HIS A 295 20.81 1.00 -28.23
CA HIS A 295 19.78 0.27 -28.99
C HIS A 295 20.17 -1.16 -29.37
N SER A 296 21.27 -1.68 -28.83
CA SER A 296 21.78 -3.03 -29.13
C SER A 296 21.83 -3.88 -27.86
N PRO A 297 21.10 -5.01 -27.79
CA PRO A 297 21.16 -5.92 -26.66
C PRO A 297 22.57 -6.42 -26.33
N MET A 298 23.45 -6.50 -27.36
CA MET A 298 24.82 -6.97 -27.20
C MET A 298 25.77 -5.94 -26.58
N ALA A 299 25.35 -4.68 -26.47
CA ALA A 299 26.13 -3.64 -25.79
C ALA A 299 26.17 -3.81 -24.29
N GLY A 300 25.18 -4.51 -23.68
CA GLY A 300 25.06 -4.64 -22.25
C GLY A 300 24.72 -3.33 -21.55
N GLN A 301 23.95 -2.48 -22.22
CA GLN A 301 23.54 -1.16 -21.76
C GLN A 301 22.03 -0.96 -22.00
N PRO A 302 21.16 -1.56 -21.18
CA PRO A 302 19.70 -1.42 -21.33
C PRO A 302 19.22 0.00 -21.02
N GLY A 303 20.02 0.81 -20.35
CA GLY A 303 19.78 2.12 -19.78
C GLY A 303 19.91 2.09 -18.25
N ASP A 304 20.08 3.26 -17.67
CA ASP A 304 20.20 3.44 -16.23
C ASP A 304 18.82 3.26 -15.58
N LEU A 305 18.78 2.62 -14.40
CA LEU A 305 17.52 2.33 -13.70
C LEU A 305 17.55 2.93 -12.28
N TYR A 306 16.59 3.80 -11.96
CA TYR A 306 16.30 4.11 -10.58
C TYR A 306 15.35 3.05 -9.99
N VAL A 307 15.78 2.42 -8.90
CA VAL A 307 15.09 1.29 -8.25
C VAL A 307 14.70 1.68 -6.83
N GLY A 308 13.42 1.62 -6.51
CA GLY A 308 12.93 1.71 -5.15
C GLY A 308 12.97 0.33 -4.50
N ASP A 309 13.75 0.19 -3.45
CA ASP A 309 13.84 -1.04 -2.65
C ASP A 309 13.16 -0.82 -1.30
N VAL A 310 12.06 -1.56 -1.07
CA VAL A 310 11.26 -1.44 0.16
C VAL A 310 12.01 -2.13 1.31
N GLY A 311 12.31 -1.37 2.34
CA GLY A 311 13.18 -1.78 3.42
C GLY A 311 12.53 -2.68 4.49
N SER A 312 13.37 -3.20 5.41
CA SER A 312 12.98 -4.07 6.52
C SER A 312 12.60 -3.30 7.80
N GLY A 313 12.08 -2.07 7.64
CA GLY A 313 11.68 -1.22 8.77
C GLY A 313 12.77 -0.29 9.29
N ARG A 314 13.89 -0.14 8.59
CA ARG A 314 14.91 0.87 8.93
C ARG A 314 14.99 1.96 7.87
N TRP A 315 15.13 1.57 6.62
CA TRP A 315 15.40 2.45 5.51
C TRP A 315 14.56 2.07 4.31
N GLU A 316 14.00 3.04 3.66
CA GLU A 316 13.54 3.00 2.29
C GLU A 316 14.65 3.53 1.39
N GLU A 317 14.82 2.96 0.20
CA GLU A 317 15.99 3.24 -0.64
C GLU A 317 15.59 3.57 -2.07
N VAL A 318 16.31 4.52 -2.69
CA VAL A 318 16.40 4.62 -4.14
C VAL A 318 17.84 4.30 -4.55
N SER A 319 17.97 3.26 -5.34
CA SER A 319 19.24 2.78 -5.88
C SER A 319 19.36 3.06 -7.37
N LEU A 320 20.58 3.29 -7.88
CA LEU A 320 20.84 3.52 -9.31
C LEU A 320 21.63 2.35 -9.90
N VAL A 321 21.03 1.61 -10.82
CA VAL A 321 21.65 0.52 -11.57
C VAL A 321 22.16 1.07 -12.89
N LYS A 322 23.47 1.13 -13.09
CA LYS A 322 24.13 1.62 -14.32
C LYS A 322 24.73 0.50 -15.16
N GLU A 323 25.14 -0.59 -14.52
CA GLU A 323 25.80 -1.71 -15.21
C GLU A 323 25.36 -3.06 -14.64
N GLY A 324 25.52 -4.10 -15.44
CA GLY A 324 25.20 -5.46 -15.01
C GLY A 324 26.17 -5.97 -13.95
N GLY A 325 25.65 -6.70 -12.96
CA GLY A 325 26.44 -7.31 -11.88
C GLY A 325 26.57 -6.45 -10.61
N GLN A 326 26.04 -5.23 -10.60
CA GLN A 326 25.98 -4.43 -9.36
C GLN A 326 25.18 -5.17 -8.29
N ASN A 327 25.66 -5.05 -7.03
CA ASN A 327 25.07 -5.70 -5.85
C ASN A 327 24.75 -4.66 -4.78
N PHE A 328 23.45 -4.52 -4.44
CA PHE A 328 22.91 -3.52 -3.55
C PHE A 328 22.88 -3.95 -2.07
N GLY A 329 23.39 -5.11 -1.75
CA GLY A 329 23.85 -5.48 -0.40
C GLY A 329 22.88 -6.27 0.45
N TRP A 330 21.58 -6.24 0.20
CA TRP A 330 20.62 -6.98 1.03
C TRP A 330 20.94 -8.50 1.07
N PRO A 331 20.86 -9.19 2.23
CA PRO A 331 20.50 -8.70 3.57
C PRO A 331 21.69 -8.22 4.42
N LEU A 332 22.89 -8.18 3.87
CA LEU A 332 24.11 -7.73 4.59
C LEU A 332 24.11 -6.22 4.85
N PHE A 333 23.44 -5.44 4.00
CA PHE A 333 23.27 -4.01 4.13
C PHE A 333 21.82 -3.62 3.92
N GLU A 334 21.38 -2.57 4.59
CA GLU A 334 20.12 -1.87 4.45
C GLU A 334 20.41 -0.37 4.60
N GLY A 335 20.10 0.44 3.58
CA GLY A 335 20.55 1.82 3.49
C GLY A 335 22.07 1.90 3.44
N PHE A 336 22.63 2.76 4.29
CA PHE A 336 24.07 2.98 4.41
C PHE A 336 24.70 2.17 5.56
N GLY A 337 23.97 1.26 6.19
CA GLY A 337 24.42 0.51 7.35
C GLY A 337 24.40 -1.00 7.15
N GLY A 338 25.29 -1.71 7.87
CA GLY A 338 25.26 -3.18 7.87
C GLY A 338 23.98 -3.72 8.49
N GLY A 339 23.41 -4.77 7.90
CA GLY A 339 22.27 -5.53 8.39
C GLY A 339 22.63 -6.29 9.66
N TRP A 340 22.50 -5.65 10.81
CA TRP A 340 22.98 -6.17 12.11
C TRP A 340 22.35 -7.52 12.48
N GLU A 341 21.18 -7.83 11.98
CA GLU A 341 20.47 -9.11 12.19
C GLU A 341 21.10 -10.25 11.39
N PHE A 342 21.59 -9.97 10.19
CA PHE A 342 22.12 -10.97 9.27
C PHE A 342 23.66 -11.09 9.34
N TRP A 343 24.38 -10.01 9.62
CA TRP A 343 25.84 -9.97 9.61
C TRP A 343 26.53 -10.96 10.54
N PRO A 344 26.02 -11.24 11.77
CA PRO A 344 26.60 -12.24 12.66
C PRO A 344 26.50 -13.68 12.16
N HIS A 345 25.51 -13.95 11.29
CA HIS A 345 25.21 -15.31 10.82
C HIS A 345 26.03 -15.64 9.57
N ARG A 346 27.02 -16.54 9.72
CA ARG A 346 27.88 -17.00 8.63
C ARG A 346 27.17 -18.04 7.77
N THR A 347 26.11 -17.64 7.07
CA THR A 347 25.36 -18.50 6.15
C THR A 347 26.24 -18.91 4.98
N PRO A 348 26.38 -20.22 4.67
CA PRO A 348 27.21 -20.67 3.57
C PRO A 348 26.55 -20.36 2.21
N ASN A 349 27.37 -19.91 1.26
CA ASN A 349 26.97 -19.83 -0.13
C ASN A 349 27.29 -21.16 -0.84
N TYR A 350 26.30 -21.99 -1.03
CA TYR A 350 26.47 -23.34 -1.61
C TYR A 350 26.89 -23.31 -3.10
N ASP A 351 26.86 -22.17 -3.76
CA ASP A 351 27.41 -21.95 -5.10
C ASP A 351 28.90 -21.53 -5.09
N ALA A 352 29.50 -21.37 -3.92
CA ALA A 352 30.87 -20.92 -3.73
C ALA A 352 31.72 -21.90 -2.89
N PRO A 353 32.15 -23.05 -3.48
CA PRO A 353 32.93 -24.04 -2.76
C PRO A 353 34.32 -23.51 -2.37
N ASN A 354 34.71 -23.72 -1.12
CA ASN A 354 36.02 -23.33 -0.61
C ASN A 354 37.05 -24.49 -0.81
N ASN A 355 37.71 -24.50 -1.95
CA ASN A 355 38.74 -25.49 -2.30
C ASN A 355 40.12 -25.10 -1.72
N SER A 356 40.17 -24.73 -0.43
CA SER A 356 41.40 -24.33 0.22
C SER A 356 42.49 -25.44 0.18
N LEU A 357 43.73 -25.05 -0.03
CA LEU A 357 44.90 -25.95 0.03
C LEU A 357 45.26 -26.39 1.46
N THR A 358 44.71 -25.74 2.45
CA THR A 358 44.83 -26.11 3.88
C THR A 358 43.46 -26.54 4.40
N PRO A 359 43.42 -27.49 5.39
CA PRO A 359 42.13 -27.82 5.99
C PRO A 359 41.40 -26.59 6.49
N CYS A 360 40.21 -26.37 5.94
CA CYS A 360 39.28 -25.32 6.31
C CYS A 360 38.08 -25.99 6.99
N GLU A 361 37.56 -25.41 8.07
CA GLU A 361 36.37 -25.96 8.73
C GLU A 361 35.14 -25.84 7.83
N ASN A 362 35.13 -24.84 6.90
CA ASN A 362 34.03 -24.55 6.03
C ASN A 362 34.29 -25.05 4.60
N GLU A 363 33.42 -25.93 4.10
CA GLU A 363 33.45 -26.43 2.72
C GLU A 363 33.01 -25.38 1.69
N PHE A 364 32.30 -24.32 2.13
CA PHE A 364 31.79 -23.21 1.31
C PHE A 364 32.17 -21.87 1.93
N PHE A 365 32.36 -20.87 1.08
CA PHE A 365 32.45 -19.48 1.57
C PHE A 365 31.11 -19.02 2.12
N SER A 366 31.13 -18.22 3.19
CA SER A 366 29.97 -17.47 3.63
C SER A 366 29.73 -16.26 2.72
N PHE A 367 28.49 -15.75 2.66
CA PHE A 367 28.19 -14.56 1.86
C PHE A 367 29.04 -13.35 2.26
N GLN A 368 29.34 -13.18 3.55
CA GLN A 368 30.17 -12.08 4.07
C GLN A 368 31.61 -12.14 3.61
N GLU A 369 32.14 -13.33 3.27
CA GLU A 369 33.53 -13.49 2.77
C GLU A 369 33.66 -13.10 1.31
N LEU A 370 32.54 -13.13 0.57
CA LEU A 370 32.45 -12.78 -0.84
C LEU A 370 32.00 -11.33 -1.07
N PHE A 371 31.77 -10.56 -0.02
CA PHE A 371 31.20 -9.22 -0.05
C PHE A 371 32.05 -8.20 0.70
N LYS A 372 32.17 -6.98 0.17
CA LYS A 372 32.90 -5.89 0.80
C LYS A 372 32.09 -4.60 0.75
N GLU A 373 32.27 -3.79 1.79
CA GLU A 373 31.82 -2.42 1.83
C GLU A 373 32.61 -1.56 0.85
N GLU A 374 31.94 -0.60 0.20
CA GLU A 374 32.57 0.39 -0.65
C GLU A 374 33.58 1.25 0.12
N ARG A 375 34.67 1.64 -0.56
CA ARG A 375 35.65 2.61 -0.06
C ARG A 375 36.12 3.52 -1.19
N GLU A 376 36.38 4.77 -0.80
CA GLU A 376 36.91 5.78 -1.73
C GLU A 376 38.25 5.34 -2.30
N ASP A 377 38.39 5.39 -3.63
CA ASP A 377 39.63 5.14 -4.38
C ASP A 377 40.37 3.82 -4.03
N GLN A 378 39.65 2.75 -3.69
CA GLN A 378 40.26 1.48 -3.31
C GLN A 378 40.10 0.40 -4.38
N GLU A 379 41.21 -0.28 -4.71
CA GLU A 379 41.18 -1.57 -5.39
C GLU A 379 40.84 -2.70 -4.41
N TYR A 380 39.93 -3.60 -4.81
CA TYR A 380 39.45 -4.68 -3.95
C TYR A 380 40.15 -6.01 -4.27
N THR A 381 40.67 -6.66 -3.24
CA THR A 381 41.26 -8.00 -3.31
C THR A 381 40.52 -8.93 -2.38
N PHE A 382 39.91 -9.98 -2.91
CA PHE A 382 39.20 -10.97 -2.11
C PHE A 382 40.12 -12.14 -1.78
N ILE A 383 40.29 -12.38 -0.47
CA ILE A 383 41.26 -13.34 0.06
C ILE A 383 40.53 -14.42 0.84
N ASN A 384 40.84 -15.68 0.55
CA ASN A 384 40.38 -16.83 1.31
C ASN A 384 40.81 -16.70 2.77
N PRO A 385 39.93 -16.72 3.74
CA PRO A 385 40.29 -16.57 5.16
C PRO A 385 41.12 -17.73 5.71
N CYS A 386 41.03 -18.92 5.07
CA CYS A 386 41.71 -20.14 5.52
C CYS A 386 43.21 -20.16 5.17
N ASP A 387 43.53 -20.04 3.90
CA ASP A 387 44.91 -20.21 3.41
C ASP A 387 45.57 -18.93 2.90
N LYS A 388 44.82 -17.80 2.96
CA LYS A 388 45.25 -16.48 2.48
C LYS A 388 45.50 -16.38 0.98
N SER A 389 45.07 -17.37 0.21
CA SER A 389 45.07 -17.29 -1.26
C SER A 389 44.00 -16.32 -1.76
N LEU A 390 44.09 -15.95 -3.05
CA LEU A 390 43.04 -15.21 -3.69
C LEU A 390 41.81 -16.14 -3.86
N ILE A 391 40.61 -15.58 -3.65
CA ILE A 391 39.37 -16.28 -4.01
C ILE A 391 39.39 -16.49 -5.53
N PRO A 392 39.10 -17.72 -6.04
CA PRO A 392 39.07 -17.99 -7.46
C PRO A 392 38.17 -17.08 -8.26
N SER A 393 38.58 -16.66 -9.46
CA SER A 393 37.82 -15.69 -10.27
C SER A 393 36.50 -16.22 -10.84
N ASP A 394 36.26 -17.52 -10.78
CA ASP A 394 34.99 -18.16 -11.11
C ASP A 394 33.96 -18.13 -9.99
N ILE A 395 34.37 -17.70 -8.78
CA ILE A 395 33.49 -17.44 -7.65
C ILE A 395 33.15 -15.93 -7.68
N PRO A 396 31.89 -15.55 -7.87
CA PRO A 396 31.48 -14.14 -7.85
C PRO A 396 31.76 -13.47 -6.50
N THR A 397 32.39 -12.31 -6.56
CA THR A 397 32.66 -11.46 -5.39
C THR A 397 32.14 -10.06 -5.67
N PHE A 398 31.68 -9.36 -4.64
CA PHE A 398 30.94 -8.11 -4.78
C PHE A 398 31.45 -7.02 -3.86
N VAL A 399 31.29 -5.79 -4.31
CA VAL A 399 31.40 -4.58 -3.52
C VAL A 399 30.01 -3.97 -3.42
N HIS A 400 29.65 -3.48 -2.24
CA HIS A 400 28.36 -2.85 -1.99
C HIS A 400 28.16 -1.61 -2.89
N THR A 401 27.15 -1.64 -3.74
CA THR A 401 26.67 -0.45 -4.45
C THR A 401 25.63 0.21 -3.54
N ARG A 402 25.98 1.40 -3.01
CA ARG A 402 25.09 2.11 -2.08
C ARG A 402 23.93 2.80 -2.81
N PRO A 403 22.76 2.97 -2.15
CA PRO A 403 21.67 3.77 -2.68
C PRO A 403 22.10 5.23 -2.91
N VAL A 404 21.46 5.92 -3.85
CA VAL A 404 21.68 7.36 -4.09
C VAL A 404 21.04 8.22 -3.00
N ILE A 405 19.98 7.71 -2.38
CA ILE A 405 19.31 8.28 -1.20
C ILE A 405 18.59 7.17 -0.44
N ALA A 406 18.55 7.30 0.88
CA ALA A 406 17.72 6.48 1.76
C ALA A 406 17.03 7.36 2.79
N TRP A 407 15.78 7.02 3.15
CA TRP A 407 15.04 7.72 4.21
C TRP A 407 14.53 6.73 5.27
N SER A 408 14.29 7.27 6.47
CA SER A 408 13.87 6.44 7.59
C SER A 408 12.48 5.88 7.37
N ASN A 409 12.33 4.57 7.66
CA ASN A 409 11.03 3.92 7.68
C ASN A 409 10.23 4.38 8.92
N THR A 410 8.97 4.79 8.71
CA THR A 410 8.07 5.30 9.76
C THR A 410 7.65 4.25 10.77
N LEU A 411 7.63 2.97 10.39
CA LEU A 411 7.16 1.87 11.23
C LEU A 411 7.91 1.72 12.57
N TRP A 412 9.13 2.26 12.69
CA TRP A 412 10.02 2.05 13.85
C TRP A 412 10.24 3.30 14.72
N ASN A 413 9.38 4.33 14.62
CA ASN A 413 9.48 5.57 15.43
C ASN A 413 10.92 6.11 15.53
N LYS A 414 11.61 6.11 14.41
CA LYS A 414 12.96 6.69 14.30
C LYS A 414 12.83 8.18 14.03
N PRO A 415 13.89 8.94 14.32
CA PRO A 415 13.89 10.33 13.87
C PRO A 415 13.68 10.40 12.36
N THR A 416 12.71 11.18 11.90
CA THR A 416 12.54 11.55 10.50
C THR A 416 13.86 12.03 9.94
N ARG A 417 14.41 11.34 8.95
CA ARG A 417 15.68 11.70 8.31
C ARG A 417 15.82 11.06 6.93
N ALA A 418 16.54 11.75 6.05
CA ALA A 418 17.02 11.19 4.81
C ALA A 418 18.56 11.33 4.75
N GLU A 419 19.21 10.32 4.19
CA GLU A 419 20.66 10.19 4.11
C GLU A 419 21.11 9.93 2.67
N ILE A 420 22.32 10.35 2.35
CA ILE A 420 22.98 10.21 1.04
C ILE A 420 24.32 9.52 1.20
N PRO A 421 24.91 8.93 0.13
CA PRO A 421 26.23 8.32 0.23
C PRO A 421 27.32 9.37 0.49
N ALA A 422 28.20 9.11 1.43
CA ALA A 422 29.36 9.94 1.73
C ALA A 422 30.57 9.07 2.11
N PHE A 423 31.76 9.69 2.18
CA PHE A 423 32.97 9.06 2.71
C PHE A 423 33.54 9.88 3.88
N ASP A 424 34.08 9.18 4.86
CA ASP A 424 34.79 9.84 5.95
C ASP A 424 36.23 10.21 5.54
N SER A 425 36.95 10.86 6.42
CA SER A 425 38.35 11.27 6.19
C SER A 425 39.35 10.10 6.01
N LEU A 426 38.89 8.85 6.16
CA LEU A 426 39.67 7.63 5.96
C LEU A 426 39.20 6.88 4.71
N GLY A 427 38.34 7.49 3.91
CA GLY A 427 37.74 6.88 2.72
C GLY A 427 36.78 5.73 3.02
N ARG A 428 36.20 5.65 4.23
CA ARG A 428 35.21 4.65 4.57
C ARG A 428 33.81 5.16 4.21
N ALA A 429 32.99 4.29 3.65
CA ALA A 429 31.59 4.58 3.41
C ALA A 429 30.87 4.96 4.72
N VAL A 430 30.15 6.05 4.68
CA VAL A 430 29.35 6.55 5.80
C VAL A 430 28.08 7.19 5.24
N PRO A 431 26.98 7.26 6.03
CA PRO A 431 25.84 8.08 5.68
C PRO A 431 26.21 9.56 5.78
N GLY A 432 25.81 10.36 4.78
CA GLY A 432 25.89 11.80 4.77
C GLY A 432 24.51 12.43 4.95
N LYS A 433 24.47 13.67 5.41
CA LYS A 433 23.23 14.44 5.52
C LYS A 433 23.07 15.35 4.30
N MET A 434 21.85 15.51 3.83
CA MET A 434 21.53 16.43 2.73
C MET A 434 22.03 17.85 3.01
N SER A 435 21.90 18.34 4.26
CA SER A 435 22.39 19.68 4.64
C SER A 435 23.91 19.85 4.55
N GLU A 436 24.69 18.76 4.60
CA GLU A 436 26.17 18.79 4.50
C GLU A 436 26.63 19.05 3.05
N ILE A 437 25.79 18.75 2.06
CA ILE A 437 26.04 19.06 0.64
C ILE A 437 25.25 20.27 0.14
N GLY A 438 24.60 21.00 1.06
CA GLY A 438 23.90 22.25 0.75
C GLY A 438 22.47 22.08 0.27
N ILE A 439 21.90 20.89 0.34
CA ILE A 439 20.47 20.65 0.08
C ILE A 439 19.69 21.12 1.31
N ASP A 440 18.92 22.21 1.15
CA ASP A 440 18.00 22.76 2.16
C ASP A 440 16.61 22.13 2.00
N ALA A 441 16.54 20.81 2.09
CA ALA A 441 15.28 20.06 2.09
C ALA A 441 14.86 19.71 3.52
N ALA A 442 13.55 19.70 3.75
CA ALA A 442 13.03 19.15 5.00
C ALA A 442 13.33 17.67 5.08
N GLU A 443 13.77 17.20 6.25
CA GLU A 443 13.87 15.76 6.52
C GLU A 443 12.49 15.09 6.30
N PHE A 444 12.48 13.90 5.72
CA PHE A 444 11.27 13.14 5.43
C PHE A 444 11.45 11.66 5.78
N ASP A 445 10.36 10.96 5.86
CA ASP A 445 10.25 9.53 6.13
C ASP A 445 9.17 8.90 5.24
N GLY A 446 9.03 7.59 5.33
CA GLY A 446 8.05 6.83 4.56
C GLY A 446 8.07 5.36 4.93
N PHE A 447 7.45 4.49 4.15
CA PHE A 447 7.54 3.05 4.34
C PHE A 447 7.44 2.21 3.06
N SER A 448 7.51 2.85 1.89
CA SER A 448 7.60 2.12 0.62
C SER A 448 8.12 3.03 -0.50
N SER A 449 9.34 2.80 -0.91
CA SER A 449 10.02 3.58 -1.96
C SER A 449 9.55 3.17 -3.36
N MET A 450 8.96 4.12 -4.12
CA MET A 450 8.41 3.85 -5.45
C MET A 450 8.79 4.96 -6.46
N PRO A 451 9.95 4.90 -7.12
CA PRO A 451 10.24 5.72 -8.27
C PRO A 451 9.28 5.39 -9.42
N GLY A 452 8.68 6.40 -10.05
CA GLY A 452 7.65 6.22 -11.04
C GLY A 452 7.95 6.86 -12.39
N VAL A 453 8.45 8.09 -12.44
CA VAL A 453 8.70 8.82 -13.70
C VAL A 453 10.01 9.58 -13.62
N PHE A 454 10.87 9.41 -14.62
CA PHE A 454 11.95 10.35 -14.87
C PHE A 454 11.49 11.35 -15.94
N TYR A 455 11.21 12.58 -15.52
CA TYR A 455 10.64 13.62 -16.36
C TYR A 455 11.78 14.40 -17.05
N THR A 456 12.00 14.17 -18.33
CA THR A 456 13.08 14.83 -19.10
C THR A 456 12.68 16.24 -19.49
N GLU A 457 11.58 16.39 -20.23
CA GLU A 457 11.03 17.66 -20.72
C GLU A 457 9.55 17.50 -21.07
N GLY A 458 8.81 18.58 -21.23
CA GLY A 458 7.41 18.58 -21.63
C GLY A 458 6.60 19.74 -21.07
N GLU A 459 5.33 19.52 -20.75
CA GLU A 459 4.36 20.55 -20.32
C GLU A 459 4.65 21.14 -18.92
N PHE A 460 5.38 20.41 -18.06
CA PHE A 460 5.69 20.88 -16.71
C PHE A 460 6.75 21.98 -16.73
N PRO A 461 6.79 22.85 -15.72
CA PRO A 461 7.79 23.93 -15.61
C PRO A 461 9.23 23.44 -15.72
N GLU A 462 10.12 24.27 -16.26
CA GLU A 462 11.54 23.97 -16.50
C GLU A 462 12.26 23.48 -15.23
N GLU A 463 11.84 23.95 -14.07
CA GLU A 463 12.38 23.51 -12.77
C GLU A 463 12.08 22.04 -12.41
N LEU A 464 11.19 21.38 -13.13
CA LEU A 464 10.88 19.95 -12.98
C LEU A 464 11.50 19.10 -14.09
N HIS A 465 12.15 19.72 -15.08
CA HIS A 465 12.85 18.98 -16.12
C HIS A 465 14.04 18.24 -15.51
N HIS A 466 14.38 17.09 -16.07
CA HIS A 466 15.44 16.19 -15.59
C HIS A 466 15.32 15.80 -14.13
N SER A 467 14.08 15.56 -13.66
CA SER A 467 13.82 15.14 -12.28
C SER A 467 13.18 13.75 -12.23
N LEU A 468 13.51 13.02 -11.16
CA LEU A 468 12.89 11.76 -10.80
C LEU A 468 11.70 12.03 -9.87
N PHE A 469 10.50 11.63 -10.30
CA PHE A 469 9.31 11.63 -9.44
C PHE A 469 9.28 10.32 -8.67
N VAL A 470 9.30 10.43 -7.35
CA VAL A 470 9.24 9.31 -6.42
C VAL A 470 8.00 9.47 -5.55
N SER A 471 7.22 8.41 -5.43
CA SER A 471 6.14 8.31 -4.45
C SER A 471 6.51 7.38 -3.31
N ASP A 472 5.79 7.55 -2.21
CA ASP A 472 5.82 6.63 -1.07
C ASP A 472 4.38 6.28 -0.68
N PHE A 473 4.14 5.04 -0.27
CA PHE A 473 2.80 4.58 0.11
C PHE A 473 2.23 5.38 1.29
N SER A 474 3.08 6.01 2.12
CA SER A 474 2.67 6.95 3.18
C SER A 474 1.97 8.21 2.66
N GLY A 475 2.04 8.47 1.34
CA GLY A 475 1.19 9.45 0.68
C GLY A 475 1.87 10.76 0.27
N TRP A 476 3.12 10.72 -0.11
CA TRP A 476 3.77 11.86 -0.74
C TRP A 476 4.32 11.53 -2.13
N ILE A 477 4.44 12.56 -2.97
CA ILE A 477 5.24 12.55 -4.20
C ILE A 477 6.29 13.65 -4.06
N LYS A 478 7.55 13.31 -4.30
CA LYS A 478 8.68 14.24 -4.31
C LYS A 478 9.40 14.17 -5.63
N THR A 479 10.11 15.27 -5.98
CA THR A 479 11.01 15.31 -7.12
C THR A 479 12.44 15.35 -6.64
N PHE A 480 13.26 14.47 -7.18
CA PHE A 480 14.69 14.36 -6.91
C PHE A 480 15.47 14.81 -8.16
N HIS A 481 16.40 15.72 -7.98
CA HIS A 481 17.30 16.18 -9.04
C HIS A 481 18.71 15.69 -8.78
N PHE A 482 19.37 15.27 -9.85
CA PHE A 482 20.74 14.73 -9.81
C PHE A 482 21.62 15.56 -10.77
N ASP A 483 22.90 15.64 -10.44
CA ASP A 483 23.91 16.24 -11.34
C ASP A 483 24.40 15.24 -12.41
N GLU A 484 25.33 15.68 -13.27
CA GLU A 484 25.94 14.84 -14.32
C GLU A 484 26.76 13.65 -13.77
N GLN A 485 27.02 13.61 -12.49
CA GLN A 485 27.71 12.53 -11.77
C GLN A 485 26.74 11.67 -10.92
N ASP A 486 25.43 11.82 -11.15
CA ASP A 486 24.35 11.14 -10.43
C ASP A 486 24.31 11.42 -8.93
N GLN A 487 24.89 12.55 -8.51
CA GLN A 487 24.78 12.99 -7.12
C GLN A 487 23.48 13.77 -6.91
N LEU A 488 22.77 13.47 -5.84
CA LEU A 488 21.55 14.20 -5.48
C LEU A 488 21.89 15.66 -5.16
N ILE A 489 21.23 16.58 -5.83
CA ILE A 489 21.44 18.03 -5.65
C ILE A 489 20.23 18.77 -5.10
N ASP A 490 19.02 18.18 -5.21
CA ASP A 490 17.80 18.83 -4.71
C ASP A 490 16.68 17.81 -4.46
N VAL A 491 15.81 18.10 -3.48
CA VAL A 491 14.60 17.33 -3.16
C VAL A 491 13.45 18.29 -2.89
N ASN A 492 12.40 18.21 -3.68
CA ASN A 492 11.23 19.09 -3.54
C ASN A 492 9.95 18.30 -3.28
N ASN A 493 9.07 18.86 -2.46
CA ASN A 493 7.71 18.36 -2.34
C ASN A 493 6.90 18.68 -3.61
N PHE A 494 6.23 17.67 -4.15
CA PHE A 494 5.32 17.83 -5.27
C PHE A 494 3.86 17.63 -4.84
N MET A 495 3.59 16.57 -4.10
CA MET A 495 2.28 16.28 -3.49
C MET A 495 2.47 15.64 -2.11
N ASP A 496 1.51 15.84 -1.21
CA ASP A 496 1.58 15.36 0.17
C ASP A 496 0.20 14.86 0.65
N ARG A 497 0.18 13.84 1.53
CA ARG A 497 -1.00 13.30 2.22
C ARG A 497 -2.06 12.62 1.35
N ASP A 498 -1.64 11.77 0.42
CA ASP A 498 -2.55 10.90 -0.35
C ASP A 498 -2.10 9.44 -0.22
N THR A 499 -2.29 8.84 0.96
CA THR A 499 -1.81 7.50 1.30
C THR A 499 -2.38 6.43 0.38
N GLY A 500 -1.50 5.53 -0.11
CA GLY A 500 -1.91 4.45 -0.99
C GLY A 500 -1.54 4.65 -2.46
N ILE A 501 -0.62 5.56 -2.78
CA ILE A 501 -0.05 5.65 -4.13
C ILE A 501 0.85 4.44 -4.35
N VAL A 502 0.62 3.69 -5.44
CA VAL A 502 1.40 2.48 -5.76
C VAL A 502 2.05 2.49 -7.14
N ASP A 503 1.70 3.46 -7.98
CA ASP A 503 2.27 3.60 -9.32
C ASP A 503 2.12 5.04 -9.83
N LEU A 504 3.13 5.51 -10.59
CA LEU A 504 3.15 6.79 -11.29
C LEU A 504 3.49 6.56 -12.77
N GLU A 505 2.78 7.23 -13.67
CA GLU A 505 3.03 7.14 -15.11
C GLU A 505 2.75 8.47 -15.82
N LEU A 506 3.60 8.85 -16.75
CA LEU A 506 3.40 10.05 -17.56
C LEU A 506 2.64 9.70 -18.85
N ASN A 507 1.47 10.26 -19.04
CA ASN A 507 0.83 10.22 -20.34
C ASN A 507 1.41 11.34 -21.23
N THR A 508 2.30 10.98 -22.12
CA THR A 508 2.97 11.94 -23.02
C THR A 508 1.99 12.61 -24.00
N LYS A 509 0.78 12.08 -24.15
CA LYS A 509 -0.23 12.62 -25.05
C LYS A 509 -0.96 13.85 -24.49
N ASP A 510 -1.30 13.82 -23.20
CA ASP A 510 -1.95 14.95 -22.51
C ASP A 510 -1.02 15.69 -21.53
N GLY A 511 0.24 15.27 -21.43
CA GLY A 511 1.27 15.89 -20.61
C GLY A 511 1.03 15.78 -19.11
N CYS A 512 0.12 14.90 -18.64
CA CYS A 512 -0.24 14.76 -17.24
C CYS A 512 0.43 13.55 -16.59
N LEU A 513 0.77 13.70 -15.30
CA LEU A 513 1.22 12.61 -14.44
C LEU A 513 0.01 11.87 -13.90
N TYR A 514 -0.11 10.59 -14.21
CA TYR A 514 -1.16 9.72 -13.68
C TYR A 514 -0.63 8.92 -12.49
N TYR A 515 -1.51 8.60 -11.53
CA TYR A 515 -1.17 7.71 -10.43
C TYR A 515 -2.30 6.78 -10.04
N ILE A 516 -1.91 5.60 -9.59
CA ILE A 516 -2.81 4.62 -8.99
C ILE A 516 -2.95 4.93 -7.50
N HIS A 517 -4.19 5.10 -7.06
CA HIS A 517 -4.52 5.17 -5.64
C HIS A 517 -5.16 3.85 -5.20
N PHE A 518 -4.36 3.01 -4.55
CA PHE A 518 -4.74 1.64 -4.17
C PHE A 518 -5.92 1.62 -3.19
N ASN A 519 -5.87 2.43 -2.13
CA ASN A 519 -6.90 2.44 -1.06
C ASN A 519 -8.29 2.89 -1.55
N THR A 520 -8.37 3.76 -2.54
CA THR A 520 -9.64 4.21 -3.13
C THR A 520 -10.01 3.48 -4.40
N HIS A 521 -9.17 2.53 -4.83
CA HIS A 521 -9.38 1.76 -6.06
C HIS A 521 -9.64 2.66 -7.27
N SER A 522 -8.80 3.67 -7.47
CA SER A 522 -9.00 4.69 -8.50
C SER A 522 -7.71 5.07 -9.23
N VAL A 523 -7.89 5.66 -10.40
CA VAL A 523 -6.85 6.37 -11.15
C VAL A 523 -7.09 7.86 -11.00
N ASN A 524 -6.03 8.60 -10.71
CA ASN A 524 -6.02 10.06 -10.68
C ASN A 524 -4.96 10.58 -11.63
N LYS A 525 -5.05 11.86 -12.02
CA LYS A 525 -4.04 12.55 -12.82
C LYS A 525 -3.74 13.94 -12.32
N ILE A 526 -2.50 14.36 -12.45
CA ILE A 526 -1.99 15.67 -12.09
C ILE A 526 -1.50 16.36 -13.36
N CYS A 527 -2.10 17.51 -13.70
CA CYS A 527 -1.76 18.29 -14.88
C CYS A 527 -1.24 19.67 -14.48
N PHE A 528 -0.31 20.21 -15.26
CA PHE A 528 0.18 21.58 -15.11
C PHE A 528 -0.73 22.57 -15.83
N GLY A 529 -1.01 23.71 -15.19
CA GLY A 529 -1.90 24.73 -15.76
C GLY A 529 -3.36 24.26 -15.85
N GLY A 530 -4.16 25.00 -16.56
CA GLY A 530 -5.58 24.71 -16.77
C GLY A 530 -6.45 25.13 -15.58
N THR A 531 -7.73 25.26 -15.83
CA THR A 531 -8.75 25.47 -14.80
C THR A 531 -9.19 24.10 -14.33
N PRO A 532 -9.05 23.76 -13.02
CA PRO A 532 -9.56 22.47 -12.52
C PRO A 532 -11.08 22.42 -12.67
N PRO A 533 -11.67 21.22 -12.85
CA PRO A 533 -13.11 21.07 -12.86
C PRO A 533 -13.70 21.45 -11.50
N PRO A 534 -14.97 21.84 -11.44
CA PRO A 534 -15.67 22.02 -10.19
C PRO A 534 -15.74 20.69 -9.41
N ILE A 535 -16.03 20.75 -8.13
CA ILE A 535 -16.25 19.58 -7.28
C ILE A 535 -17.76 19.47 -7.02
N ALA A 536 -18.37 18.38 -7.48
CA ALA A 536 -19.75 18.03 -7.18
C ALA A 536 -19.81 17.32 -5.82
N ALA A 537 -20.68 17.80 -4.94
CA ALA A 537 -20.96 17.17 -3.67
C ALA A 537 -22.38 17.52 -3.21
N PHE A 538 -23.11 16.54 -2.68
CA PHE A 538 -24.43 16.78 -2.15
C PHE A 538 -24.76 15.88 -0.95
N GLN A 539 -25.77 16.31 -0.20
CA GLN A 539 -26.32 15.59 0.94
C GLN A 539 -27.82 15.37 0.73
N ILE A 540 -28.33 14.37 1.42
CA ILE A 540 -29.75 14.00 1.46
C ILE A 540 -30.20 13.85 2.91
N ASP A 541 -31.46 14.14 3.18
CA ASP A 541 -32.04 13.95 4.53
C ASP A 541 -32.47 12.50 4.80
N GLN A 542 -32.73 11.72 3.76
CA GLN A 542 -33.02 10.29 3.87
C GLN A 542 -32.74 9.59 2.54
N GLN A 543 -32.26 8.35 2.62
CA GLN A 543 -31.89 7.52 1.48
C GLN A 543 -32.99 6.54 1.08
N PHE A 544 -33.84 6.14 2.02
CA PHE A 544 -34.89 5.16 1.80
C PHE A 544 -36.15 5.49 2.60
N GLY A 545 -37.27 4.86 2.25
CA GLY A 545 -38.54 5.01 2.94
C GLY A 545 -39.76 4.59 2.12
N ILE A 546 -40.94 4.76 2.70
CA ILE A 546 -42.20 4.38 2.06
C ILE A 546 -42.60 5.43 1.02
N SER A 547 -43.01 4.96 -0.17
CA SER A 547 -43.55 5.82 -1.24
C SER A 547 -44.94 6.39 -0.83
N PRO A 548 -45.23 7.68 -1.12
CA PRO A 548 -44.35 8.69 -1.75
C PRO A 548 -43.22 9.15 -0.84
N LEU A 549 -41.98 8.91 -1.25
CA LEU A 549 -40.78 9.24 -0.50
C LEU A 549 -40.32 10.65 -0.84
N SER A 550 -40.35 11.55 0.12
CA SER A 550 -40.01 12.97 -0.06
C SER A 550 -38.60 13.22 0.44
N VAL A 551 -37.63 13.44 -0.47
CA VAL A 551 -36.21 13.66 -0.13
C VAL A 551 -35.84 15.13 -0.35
N GLN A 552 -35.12 15.71 0.61
CA GLN A 552 -34.48 17.01 0.50
C GLN A 552 -33.03 16.83 0.10
N PHE A 553 -32.67 17.39 -1.04
CA PHE A 553 -31.30 17.42 -1.53
C PHE A 553 -30.62 18.74 -1.16
N ASN A 554 -29.34 18.71 -0.94
CA ASN A 554 -28.52 19.89 -0.67
C ASN A 554 -27.20 19.79 -1.41
N GLY A 555 -27.06 20.47 -2.55
CA GLY A 555 -25.88 20.52 -3.39
C GLY A 555 -24.90 21.66 -3.05
N THR A 556 -25.15 22.47 -2.02
CA THR A 556 -24.33 23.66 -1.70
C THR A 556 -22.93 23.35 -1.21
N ALA A 557 -22.62 22.07 -0.95
CA ALA A 557 -21.25 21.62 -0.70
C ALA A 557 -20.39 21.59 -1.99
N SER A 558 -21.04 21.62 -3.16
CA SER A 558 -20.34 21.75 -4.45
C SER A 558 -19.66 23.11 -4.59
N TYR A 559 -18.47 23.14 -5.15
CA TYR A 559 -17.73 24.39 -5.38
C TYR A 559 -16.76 24.26 -6.55
N ASP A 560 -16.32 25.41 -7.05
CA ASP A 560 -15.20 25.49 -8.01
C ASP A 560 -13.92 25.89 -7.26
N PRO A 561 -12.81 25.13 -7.38
CA PRO A 561 -11.54 25.43 -6.69
C PRO A 561 -10.97 26.81 -7.07
N THR A 562 -11.24 27.29 -8.28
CA THR A 562 -10.78 28.61 -8.77
C THR A 562 -11.79 29.72 -8.55
N ASN A 563 -12.88 29.44 -7.82
CA ASN A 563 -13.97 30.36 -7.51
C ASN A 563 -14.77 30.84 -8.75
N LEU A 564 -14.82 30.07 -9.81
CA LEU A 564 -15.73 30.32 -10.92
C LEU A 564 -17.18 30.05 -10.48
N ASP A 565 -18.12 30.76 -11.12
CA ASP A 565 -19.54 30.52 -10.91
C ASP A 565 -19.89 29.11 -11.37
N ILE A 566 -20.71 28.40 -10.59
CA ILE A 566 -21.16 27.03 -10.89
C ILE A 566 -22.67 27.01 -11.12
N THR A 567 -23.11 26.11 -11.99
CA THR A 567 -24.51 25.78 -12.23
C THR A 567 -24.80 24.34 -11.83
N TYR A 568 -26.04 24.06 -11.47
CA TYR A 568 -26.50 22.78 -10.96
C TYR A 568 -27.48 22.16 -11.95
N GLU A 569 -27.35 20.85 -12.18
CA GLU A 569 -28.29 20.03 -12.91
C GLU A 569 -28.49 18.71 -12.17
N TRP A 570 -29.72 18.49 -11.69
CA TRP A 570 -30.12 17.27 -11.03
C TRP A 570 -30.92 16.40 -11.99
N ASP A 571 -30.55 15.13 -12.07
CA ASP A 571 -31.33 14.04 -12.64
C ASP A 571 -31.75 13.13 -11.47
N PHE A 572 -33.05 12.99 -11.22
CA PHE A 572 -33.55 12.18 -10.11
C PHE A 572 -33.67 10.69 -10.43
N GLY A 573 -33.38 10.28 -11.69
CA GLY A 573 -33.47 8.89 -12.10
C GLY A 573 -34.89 8.41 -12.39
N ASP A 574 -35.89 9.26 -12.21
CA ASP A 574 -37.33 9.01 -12.55
C ASP A 574 -37.79 9.74 -13.81
N GLY A 575 -36.87 10.35 -14.54
CA GLY A 575 -37.10 11.15 -15.73
C GLY A 575 -37.43 12.62 -15.43
N THR A 576 -37.29 13.07 -14.21
CA THR A 576 -37.45 14.47 -13.81
C THR A 576 -36.12 15.11 -13.47
N PHE A 577 -36.02 16.44 -13.59
CA PHE A 577 -34.80 17.21 -13.45
C PHE A 577 -35.03 18.47 -12.63
N SER A 578 -33.94 19.05 -12.05
CA SER A 578 -33.94 20.34 -11.37
C SER A 578 -32.63 21.08 -11.55
N THR A 579 -32.70 22.41 -11.54
CA THR A 579 -31.49 23.28 -11.49
C THR A 579 -31.38 24.05 -10.18
N ASP A 580 -32.25 23.76 -9.22
CA ASP A 580 -32.17 24.36 -7.88
C ASP A 580 -30.95 23.76 -7.13
N PRO A 581 -30.09 24.55 -6.49
CA PRO A 581 -29.02 24.02 -5.66
C PRO A 581 -29.48 23.06 -4.53
N ASN A 582 -30.71 23.25 -4.04
CA ASN A 582 -31.26 22.50 -2.91
C ASN A 582 -32.70 22.01 -3.19
N PRO A 583 -32.91 21.16 -4.19
CA PRO A 583 -34.27 20.77 -4.57
C PRO A 583 -34.86 19.81 -3.52
N LYS A 584 -36.18 19.86 -3.43
CA LYS A 584 -36.97 18.85 -2.76
C LYS A 584 -37.70 18.02 -3.81
N HIS A 585 -37.50 16.71 -3.75
CA HIS A 585 -38.11 15.80 -4.72
C HIS A 585 -38.96 14.72 -4.05
N ILE A 586 -39.97 14.23 -4.73
CA ILE A 586 -40.88 13.17 -4.27
C ILE A 586 -40.79 12.01 -5.22
N PHE A 587 -40.28 10.89 -4.73
CA PHE A 587 -40.25 9.63 -5.48
C PHE A 587 -41.54 8.85 -5.25
N GLU A 588 -42.25 8.61 -6.36
CA GLU A 588 -43.48 7.82 -6.35
C GLU A 588 -43.27 6.49 -7.07
N THR A 589 -43.64 5.40 -6.43
CA THR A 589 -43.52 4.07 -7.00
C THR A 589 -44.92 3.51 -7.26
N PRO A 590 -45.17 2.88 -8.42
CA PRO A 590 -46.43 2.17 -8.68
C PRO A 590 -46.51 0.89 -7.81
N ASN A 591 -47.67 0.61 -7.24
CA ASN A 591 -47.99 -0.66 -6.57
C ASN A 591 -47.27 -1.00 -5.26
N GLY A 592 -46.52 -0.11 -4.68
CA GLY A 592 -45.87 -0.36 -3.38
C GLY A 592 -44.65 -1.32 -3.42
N GLU A 593 -44.17 -1.64 -4.61
CA GLU A 593 -42.95 -2.44 -4.81
C GLU A 593 -41.68 -1.61 -4.55
N PRO A 594 -40.59 -2.25 -4.12
CA PRO A 594 -39.27 -1.59 -4.03
C PRO A 594 -38.82 -1.04 -5.39
N VAL A 595 -38.28 0.17 -5.40
CA VAL A 595 -37.72 0.79 -6.61
C VAL A 595 -36.48 1.61 -6.25
N LEU A 596 -35.41 1.40 -7.04
CA LEU A 596 -34.15 2.13 -6.97
C LEU A 596 -34.17 3.31 -7.95
N PHE A 597 -33.74 4.49 -7.48
CA PHE A 597 -33.52 5.69 -8.28
C PHE A 597 -32.05 6.09 -8.16
N GLU A 598 -31.28 6.13 -9.27
CA GLU A 598 -29.93 6.71 -9.29
C GLU A 598 -30.06 8.22 -9.47
N VAL A 599 -29.90 8.96 -8.38
CA VAL A 599 -29.89 10.42 -8.41
C VAL A 599 -28.51 10.91 -8.75
N ARG A 600 -28.42 11.83 -9.70
CA ARG A 600 -27.16 12.40 -10.20
C ARG A 600 -27.22 13.92 -10.10
N LEU A 601 -26.18 14.50 -9.48
CA LEU A 601 -25.90 15.93 -9.51
C LEU A 601 -24.76 16.20 -10.49
N THR A 602 -25.01 17.03 -11.49
CA THR A 602 -23.99 17.55 -12.42
C THR A 602 -23.74 19.01 -12.13
N ILE A 603 -22.48 19.39 -11.90
CA ILE A 603 -22.04 20.76 -11.69
C ILE A 603 -21.22 21.18 -12.91
N THR A 604 -21.53 22.35 -13.47
CA THR A 604 -20.77 22.97 -14.56
C THR A 604 -20.28 24.34 -14.15
N ASN A 605 -18.96 24.61 -14.27
CA ASN A 605 -18.41 25.94 -14.01
C ASN A 605 -18.54 26.87 -15.22
N SER A 606 -18.27 28.17 -15.04
CA SER A 606 -18.37 29.16 -16.13
C SER A 606 -17.33 29.00 -17.25
N ALA A 607 -16.32 28.14 -17.07
CA ALA A 607 -15.38 27.71 -18.11
C ALA A 607 -15.90 26.49 -18.91
N GLY A 608 -17.05 25.93 -18.55
CA GLY A 608 -17.67 24.77 -19.20
C GLY A 608 -17.15 23.41 -18.71
N LEU A 609 -16.34 23.37 -17.66
CA LEU A 609 -15.87 22.13 -17.04
C LEU A 609 -16.95 21.55 -16.13
N VAL A 610 -17.05 20.23 -16.10
CA VAL A 610 -18.16 19.49 -15.50
C VAL A 610 -17.63 18.50 -14.44
N ALA A 611 -18.38 18.36 -13.35
CA ALA A 611 -18.21 17.27 -12.37
C ALA A 611 -19.58 16.68 -12.01
N THR A 612 -19.58 15.41 -11.62
CA THR A 612 -20.82 14.67 -11.31
C THR A 612 -20.65 13.85 -10.04
N GLU A 613 -21.69 13.84 -9.19
CA GLU A 613 -21.81 12.97 -8.00
C GLU A 613 -23.12 12.20 -8.09
N LYS A 614 -23.12 10.93 -7.61
CA LYS A 614 -24.28 10.04 -7.68
C LYS A 614 -24.61 9.48 -6.30
N ARG A 615 -25.92 9.28 -6.05
CA ARG A 615 -26.41 8.51 -4.89
C ARG A 615 -27.67 7.75 -5.26
N ILE A 616 -27.84 6.60 -4.60
CA ILE A 616 -29.03 5.78 -4.73
C ILE A 616 -30.08 6.24 -3.71
N ILE A 617 -31.32 6.40 -4.17
CA ILE A 617 -32.51 6.52 -3.33
C ILE A 617 -33.37 5.27 -3.57
N SER A 618 -33.82 4.64 -2.51
CA SER A 618 -34.61 3.41 -2.58
C SER A 618 -35.97 3.60 -1.91
N ALA A 619 -37.04 3.54 -2.70
CA ALA A 619 -38.40 3.71 -2.20
C ALA A 619 -39.08 2.36 -1.97
N ASN A 620 -39.88 2.23 -0.90
CA ASN A 620 -40.50 0.99 -0.38
C ASN A 620 -39.47 -0.13 -0.10
N ASN A 621 -38.32 0.24 0.38
CA ASN A 621 -37.20 -0.63 0.69
C ASN A 621 -36.56 -0.24 2.01
N THR A 622 -36.02 -1.21 2.73
CA THR A 622 -35.20 -1.01 3.92
C THR A 622 -33.87 -1.77 3.77
N PRO A 623 -32.77 -1.28 4.36
CA PRO A 623 -31.50 -2.02 4.27
C PRO A 623 -31.59 -3.36 4.99
N PRO A 624 -30.87 -4.39 4.57
CA PRO A 624 -30.79 -5.67 5.28
C PRO A 624 -30.25 -5.47 6.70
N ASN A 625 -30.58 -6.40 7.60
CA ASN A 625 -29.98 -6.49 8.92
C ASN A 625 -28.90 -7.59 8.87
N VAL A 626 -27.69 -7.27 9.26
CA VAL A 626 -26.50 -8.15 9.14
C VAL A 626 -25.89 -8.35 10.52
N ASP A 627 -25.59 -9.60 10.89
CA ASP A 627 -24.94 -9.96 12.15
C ASP A 627 -23.98 -11.15 11.90
N ILE A 628 -22.68 -10.93 12.06
CA ILE A 628 -21.64 -11.96 11.91
C ILE A 628 -21.69 -12.90 13.12
N THR A 629 -22.14 -14.13 12.92
CA THR A 629 -22.37 -15.08 14.00
C THR A 629 -21.29 -16.15 14.16
N SER A 630 -20.44 -16.33 13.15
CA SER A 630 -19.39 -17.37 13.13
C SER A 630 -18.20 -17.06 14.02
N ILE A 631 -17.99 -15.80 14.37
CA ILE A 631 -16.83 -15.29 15.12
C ILE A 631 -17.32 -14.34 16.18
N GLN A 632 -16.76 -14.42 17.37
CA GLN A 632 -17.04 -13.45 18.43
C GLN A 632 -16.04 -12.28 18.34
N GLN A 633 -16.52 -11.07 18.59
CA GLN A 633 -15.64 -9.91 18.69
C GLN A 633 -14.54 -10.14 19.73
N ASN A 634 -13.28 -9.85 19.35
CA ASN A 634 -12.09 -10.10 20.13
C ASN A 634 -11.77 -11.58 20.39
N ALA A 635 -12.27 -12.50 19.55
CA ALA A 635 -11.83 -13.88 19.58
C ALA A 635 -10.34 -14.02 19.29
N SER A 636 -9.74 -15.12 19.68
CA SER A 636 -8.31 -15.36 19.45
C SER A 636 -8.08 -16.46 18.43
N TYR A 637 -6.98 -16.35 17.67
CA TYR A 637 -6.48 -17.37 16.76
C TYR A 637 -5.06 -17.82 17.14
N PRO A 638 -4.64 -19.08 16.85
CA PRO A 638 -3.30 -19.57 17.14
C PRO A 638 -2.22 -18.74 16.44
N SER A 639 -1.20 -18.30 17.17
CA SER A 639 -0.12 -17.48 16.61
C SER A 639 0.95 -18.28 15.85
N ARG A 640 0.97 -19.60 15.96
CA ARG A 640 1.98 -20.50 15.37
C ARG A 640 1.46 -21.40 14.26
N ASP A 641 0.14 -21.54 14.14
CA ASP A 641 -0.49 -22.47 13.19
C ASP A 641 -1.40 -21.72 12.20
N ILE A 642 -1.37 -22.15 10.95
CA ILE A 642 -2.34 -21.69 9.95
C ILE A 642 -3.75 -22.09 10.41
N THR A 643 -4.65 -21.14 10.49
CA THR A 643 -6.03 -21.36 10.91
C THR A 643 -6.99 -21.18 9.73
N TYR A 644 -7.78 -22.22 9.46
CA TYR A 644 -8.88 -22.13 8.48
C TYR A 644 -10.15 -21.69 9.22
N MET A 645 -10.65 -20.53 8.88
CA MET A 645 -11.79 -19.93 9.55
C MET A 645 -12.97 -19.83 8.61
N LYS A 646 -14.13 -20.33 9.06
CA LYS A 646 -15.38 -20.20 8.33
C LYS A 646 -16.08 -18.92 8.76
N LEU A 647 -16.47 -18.09 7.78
CA LEU A 647 -17.25 -16.89 7.95
C LEU A 647 -18.72 -17.18 7.65
N ALA A 648 -19.63 -16.78 8.54
CA ALA A 648 -21.07 -16.88 8.36
C ALA A 648 -21.77 -15.79 9.17
N ALA A 649 -22.90 -15.32 8.68
CA ALA A 649 -23.72 -14.29 9.30
C ALA A 649 -25.20 -14.67 9.30
N GLU A 650 -25.97 -14.12 10.22
CA GLU A 650 -27.43 -14.08 10.12
C GLU A 650 -27.79 -12.80 9.36
N VAL A 651 -28.49 -12.94 8.24
CA VAL A 651 -28.93 -11.84 7.40
C VAL A 651 -30.45 -11.91 7.24
N ASN A 652 -31.12 -10.81 7.47
CA ASN A 652 -32.56 -10.68 7.31
C ASN A 652 -32.88 -9.39 6.56
N ASP A 653 -33.70 -9.51 5.51
CA ASP A 653 -34.26 -8.40 4.78
C ASP A 653 -35.79 -8.52 4.76
N GLN A 654 -36.52 -7.39 4.84
CA GLN A 654 -37.97 -7.40 4.94
C GLN A 654 -38.62 -7.57 3.56
N GLU A 655 -37.97 -7.04 2.55
CA GLU A 655 -38.49 -6.93 1.17
C GLU A 655 -37.90 -7.96 0.24
N HIS A 656 -36.69 -8.51 0.55
CA HIS A 656 -35.92 -9.37 -0.32
C HIS A 656 -35.65 -10.75 0.28
N SER A 657 -35.68 -11.78 -0.58
CA SER A 657 -35.19 -13.11 -0.23
C SER A 657 -33.67 -13.21 -0.29
N GLU A 658 -33.08 -14.21 0.32
CA GLU A 658 -31.62 -14.46 0.34
C GLU A 658 -31.00 -14.48 -1.08
N GLU A 659 -31.73 -14.97 -2.09
CA GLU A 659 -31.28 -15.03 -3.49
C GLU A 659 -31.20 -13.63 -4.16
N GLN A 660 -31.82 -12.61 -3.56
CA GLN A 660 -31.80 -11.22 -4.02
C GLN A 660 -30.81 -10.36 -3.26
N LEU A 661 -30.03 -10.97 -2.36
CA LEU A 661 -28.98 -10.30 -1.59
C LEU A 661 -27.62 -10.62 -2.19
N SER A 662 -26.76 -9.62 -2.28
CA SER A 662 -25.37 -9.79 -2.65
C SER A 662 -24.50 -9.63 -1.43
N TYR A 663 -23.55 -10.54 -1.27
CA TYR A 663 -22.64 -10.62 -0.14
C TYR A 663 -21.25 -10.17 -0.56
N LYS A 664 -20.56 -9.44 0.31
CA LYS A 664 -19.19 -9.02 0.13
C LYS A 664 -18.45 -9.15 1.46
N TRP A 665 -17.75 -10.26 1.62
CA TRP A 665 -16.80 -10.42 2.72
C TRP A 665 -15.47 -9.78 2.35
N GLN A 666 -14.91 -9.00 3.25
CA GLN A 666 -13.61 -8.38 3.15
C GLN A 666 -12.81 -8.71 4.40
N THR A 667 -11.65 -9.31 4.24
CA THR A 667 -10.70 -9.56 5.32
C THR A 667 -9.60 -8.51 5.24
N PHE A 668 -9.21 -7.98 6.40
CA PHE A 668 -8.12 -7.05 6.55
C PHE A 668 -7.11 -7.63 7.52
N PHE A 669 -5.89 -7.85 7.09
CA PHE A 669 -4.78 -8.16 7.96
C PHE A 669 -4.10 -6.86 8.38
N HIS A 670 -4.18 -6.54 9.64
CA HIS A 670 -3.62 -5.32 10.22
C HIS A 670 -2.28 -5.61 10.87
N HIS A 671 -1.31 -4.72 10.65
CA HIS A 671 -0.14 -4.63 11.49
C HIS A 671 0.26 -3.16 11.73
N ASN A 672 0.40 -2.80 12.99
CA ASN A 672 0.67 -1.44 13.44
C ASN A 672 -0.31 -0.40 12.84
N THR A 673 0.17 0.46 11.92
CA THR A 673 -0.58 1.60 11.35
C THR A 673 -1.25 1.32 10.03
N HIS A 674 -1.01 0.17 9.41
CA HIS A 674 -1.55 -0.15 8.10
C HIS A 674 -2.16 -1.55 8.05
N PHE A 675 -2.85 -1.83 6.98
CA PHE A 675 -3.50 -3.11 6.75
C PHE A 675 -3.33 -3.56 5.30
N HIS A 676 -3.41 -4.86 5.11
CA HIS A 676 -3.50 -5.50 3.81
C HIS A 676 -4.91 -6.02 3.60
N GLU A 677 -5.52 -5.63 2.49
CA GLU A 677 -6.81 -6.16 2.11
C GLU A 677 -6.63 -7.52 1.42
N GLU A 678 -7.30 -8.52 1.95
CA GLU A 678 -7.40 -9.82 1.31
C GLU A 678 -8.47 -9.81 0.20
N PRO A 679 -8.43 -10.79 -0.72
CA PRO A 679 -9.43 -10.90 -1.77
C PRO A 679 -10.85 -10.94 -1.24
N GLN A 680 -11.76 -10.25 -1.91
CA GLN A 680 -13.19 -10.24 -1.58
C GLN A 680 -13.83 -11.58 -1.93
N LEU A 681 -14.72 -12.07 -1.03
CA LEU A 681 -15.51 -13.28 -1.24
C LEU A 681 -16.99 -12.88 -1.31
N SER A 682 -17.73 -13.51 -2.22
CA SER A 682 -19.12 -13.11 -2.54
C SER A 682 -20.18 -14.13 -2.13
N ASP A 683 -19.80 -15.26 -1.56
CA ASP A 683 -20.75 -16.26 -1.09
C ASP A 683 -21.37 -15.86 0.26
N PRO A 684 -22.61 -16.28 0.58
CA PRO A 684 -23.22 -16.06 1.89
C PRO A 684 -22.40 -16.62 3.05
N THR A 685 -21.65 -17.68 2.82
CA THR A 685 -20.65 -18.22 3.75
C THR A 685 -19.30 -18.28 3.04
N ALA A 686 -18.25 -17.85 3.72
CA ALA A 686 -16.91 -17.86 3.17
C ALA A 686 -15.95 -18.66 4.04
N ALA A 687 -14.77 -18.95 3.53
CA ALA A 687 -13.67 -19.53 4.28
C ALA A 687 -12.41 -18.70 4.03
N VAL A 688 -11.69 -18.38 5.09
CA VAL A 688 -10.45 -17.58 5.02
C VAL A 688 -9.32 -18.32 5.73
N ILE A 689 -8.10 -18.03 5.30
CA ILE A 689 -6.88 -18.53 5.90
C ILE A 689 -6.30 -17.43 6.76
N ILE A 690 -6.08 -17.73 8.04
CA ILE A 690 -5.41 -16.84 8.99
C ILE A 690 -3.97 -17.32 9.13
N GLU A 691 -3.04 -16.45 8.77
CA GLU A 691 -1.61 -16.75 8.89
C GLU A 691 -1.13 -16.63 10.34
N PRO A 692 -0.15 -17.46 10.76
CA PRO A 692 0.48 -17.31 12.05
C PRO A 692 1.20 -15.96 12.14
N THR A 693 1.14 -15.33 13.30
CA THR A 693 1.79 -14.05 13.58
C THR A 693 2.68 -14.18 14.80
N ASP A 694 3.94 -13.72 14.74
CA ASP A 694 4.85 -13.82 15.87
C ASP A 694 4.42 -12.89 17.01
N CYS A 695 4.25 -13.45 18.18
CA CYS A 695 3.96 -12.72 19.41
C CYS A 695 5.17 -12.08 20.09
N ASN A 696 6.40 -12.45 19.69
CA ASN A 696 7.63 -11.96 20.30
C ASN A 696 8.18 -10.70 19.62
N THR A 697 7.36 -10.04 18.81
CA THR A 697 7.72 -8.78 18.15
C THR A 697 7.23 -7.56 18.92
N SER A 698 7.72 -6.39 18.54
CA SER A 698 7.16 -5.10 18.99
C SER A 698 5.91 -4.70 18.21
N GLU A 699 5.56 -5.45 17.19
CA GLU A 699 4.43 -5.17 16.30
C GLU A 699 3.12 -5.70 16.87
N ILE A 700 2.02 -5.06 16.47
CA ILE A 700 0.66 -5.45 16.81
C ILE A 700 0.03 -6.02 15.56
N PHE A 701 -0.49 -7.24 15.66
CA PHE A 701 -1.17 -7.92 14.57
C PHE A 701 -2.62 -8.21 14.96
N TRP A 702 -3.55 -8.07 14.01
CA TRP A 702 -4.93 -8.52 14.16
C TRP A 702 -5.59 -8.68 12.80
N TYR A 703 -6.68 -9.45 12.75
CA TYR A 703 -7.52 -9.53 11.57
C TYR A 703 -8.85 -8.85 11.84
N ARG A 704 -9.38 -8.16 10.83
CA ARG A 704 -10.73 -7.61 10.82
C ARG A 704 -11.49 -8.19 9.65
N PHE A 705 -12.68 -8.69 9.91
CA PHE A 705 -13.61 -9.19 8.91
C PHE A 705 -14.78 -8.24 8.81
N LYS A 706 -15.07 -7.82 7.60
CA LYS A 706 -16.21 -6.97 7.28
C LYS A 706 -17.13 -7.70 6.33
N LEU A 707 -18.40 -7.79 6.66
CA LEU A 707 -19.44 -8.23 5.76
C LEU A 707 -20.29 -7.03 5.34
N THR A 708 -20.39 -6.81 4.05
CA THR A 708 -21.37 -5.90 3.46
C THR A 708 -22.40 -6.73 2.72
N VAL A 709 -23.67 -6.54 3.03
CA VAL A 709 -24.77 -7.16 2.29
C VAL A 709 -25.58 -6.07 1.63
N THR A 710 -25.82 -6.23 0.33
CA THR A 710 -26.55 -5.27 -0.50
C THR A 710 -27.77 -5.97 -1.08
N ASP A 711 -28.94 -5.36 -0.97
CA ASP A 711 -30.17 -5.85 -1.57
C ASP A 711 -30.24 -5.53 -3.07
N GLU A 712 -31.22 -6.11 -3.78
CA GLU A 712 -31.43 -5.92 -5.22
C GLU A 712 -31.75 -4.44 -5.58
N HIS A 713 -32.20 -3.63 -4.62
CA HIS A 713 -32.53 -2.21 -4.79
C HIS A 713 -31.49 -1.27 -4.17
N GLY A 714 -30.26 -1.77 -3.94
CA GLY A 714 -29.04 -1.00 -3.73
C GLY A 714 -28.83 -0.48 -2.31
N LEU A 715 -29.65 -0.85 -1.33
CA LEU A 715 -29.36 -0.55 0.07
C LEU A 715 -28.43 -1.60 0.66
N SER A 716 -27.46 -1.13 1.45
CA SER A 716 -26.46 -1.98 2.07
C SER A 716 -26.45 -1.80 3.56
N ALA A 717 -26.10 -2.88 4.26
CA ALA A 717 -25.70 -2.84 5.66
C ALA A 717 -24.39 -3.60 5.85
N THR A 718 -23.66 -3.26 6.90
CA THR A 718 -22.38 -3.86 7.22
C THR A 718 -22.32 -4.30 8.66
N ASP A 719 -21.56 -5.38 8.91
CA ASP A 719 -21.12 -5.77 10.25
C ASP A 719 -19.63 -6.12 10.20
N GLU A 720 -18.91 -5.87 11.32
CA GLU A 720 -17.47 -6.07 11.41
C GLU A 720 -17.11 -6.80 12.71
N VAL A 721 -16.10 -7.68 12.63
CA VAL A 721 -15.57 -8.39 13.79
C VAL A 721 -14.04 -8.45 13.71
N GLU A 722 -13.36 -8.32 14.85
CA GLU A 722 -11.90 -8.39 14.96
C GLU A 722 -11.47 -9.59 15.80
N ILE A 723 -10.33 -10.18 15.39
CA ILE A 723 -9.68 -11.26 16.14
C ILE A 723 -8.19 -10.98 16.32
N PHE A 724 -7.61 -11.54 17.38
CA PHE A 724 -6.23 -11.27 17.79
C PHE A 724 -5.43 -12.57 17.94
N PRO A 725 -4.09 -12.55 17.75
CA PRO A 725 -3.28 -13.74 17.93
C PRO A 725 -3.30 -14.21 19.39
N PHE A 726 -3.41 -15.51 19.57
CA PHE A 726 -3.23 -16.18 20.85
C PHE A 726 -1.78 -16.62 20.99
N CYS A 727 -1.06 -16.00 21.93
CA CYS A 727 0.34 -16.27 22.17
C CYS A 727 0.48 -17.37 23.23
N GLU A 728 0.99 -18.53 22.84
CA GLU A 728 1.32 -19.60 23.79
C GLU A 728 2.64 -19.29 24.49
N ALA A 729 2.60 -19.17 25.82
CA ALA A 729 3.79 -18.97 26.63
C ALA A 729 4.28 -20.32 27.20
N ASP A 730 5.60 -20.58 27.12
CA ASP A 730 6.17 -21.88 27.52
C ASP A 730 6.28 -22.03 29.06
N PHE A 731 6.34 -20.94 29.82
CA PHE A 731 6.56 -20.99 31.27
C PHE A 731 5.53 -20.26 32.13
N PHE A 732 4.56 -19.56 31.56
CA PHE A 732 3.39 -19.08 32.30
C PHE A 732 2.13 -19.15 31.43
N GLU A 733 1.00 -19.38 32.04
CA GLU A 733 -0.28 -19.43 31.35
C GLU A 733 -1.24 -18.49 32.06
N LEU A 734 -1.84 -17.58 31.30
CA LEU A 734 -2.88 -16.67 31.77
C LEU A 734 -4.21 -17.00 31.11
N LYS A 735 -5.29 -16.87 31.90
CA LYS A 735 -6.67 -16.89 31.40
C LYS A 735 -7.39 -15.59 31.76
N ASN A 736 -8.42 -15.29 30.96
CA ASN A 736 -9.33 -14.19 31.26
C ASN A 736 -8.60 -12.84 31.41
N LEU A 737 -7.56 -12.59 30.57
CA LEU A 737 -6.99 -11.24 30.51
C LEU A 737 -8.03 -10.31 29.90
N ASN A 738 -8.63 -9.47 30.74
CA ASN A 738 -9.70 -8.55 30.37
C ASN A 738 -9.33 -7.13 30.77
N ALA A 739 -9.74 -6.18 29.93
CA ALA A 739 -9.68 -4.76 30.23
C ALA A 739 -11.11 -4.24 30.47
N ASN A 740 -11.34 -3.55 31.58
CA ASN A 740 -12.61 -2.91 31.89
C ASN A 740 -12.35 -1.42 32.16
N GLY A 741 -13.09 -0.53 31.53
CA GLY A 741 -12.88 0.90 31.62
C GLY A 741 -13.99 1.64 32.39
N THR A 742 -13.59 2.71 33.07
CA THR A 742 -14.45 3.82 33.46
C THR A 742 -14.05 5.06 32.67
N ASN A 743 -14.69 6.19 32.87
CA ASN A 743 -14.30 7.44 32.20
C ASN A 743 -12.94 8.01 32.67
N GLU A 744 -12.31 7.41 33.67
CA GLU A 744 -11.07 7.93 34.25
C GLU A 744 -9.91 6.92 34.21
N VAL A 745 -10.17 5.61 34.20
CA VAL A 745 -9.14 4.56 34.32
C VAL A 745 -9.55 3.29 33.58
N ILE A 746 -8.55 2.49 33.20
CA ILE A 746 -8.73 1.13 32.71
C ILE A 746 -8.19 0.14 33.74
N GLU A 747 -9.01 -0.81 34.15
CA GLU A 747 -8.64 -1.90 35.05
C GLU A 747 -8.41 -3.19 34.25
N LEU A 748 -7.21 -3.73 34.34
CA LEU A 748 -6.83 -5.02 33.78
C LEU A 748 -6.97 -6.11 34.85
N ASN A 749 -7.57 -7.23 34.48
CA ASN A 749 -7.71 -8.40 35.36
C ASN A 749 -7.30 -9.65 34.61
N TRP A 750 -6.57 -10.55 35.26
CA TRP A 750 -6.18 -11.85 34.70
C TRP A 750 -6.12 -12.95 35.77
N GLU A 751 -6.25 -14.21 35.32
CA GLU A 751 -6.10 -15.40 36.12
C GLU A 751 -4.81 -16.15 35.74
N ALA A 752 -3.90 -16.36 36.66
CA ALA A 752 -2.71 -17.16 36.46
C ALA A 752 -3.01 -18.65 36.60
N ILE A 753 -2.68 -19.44 35.60
CA ILE A 753 -2.81 -20.89 35.55
C ILE A 753 -1.49 -21.56 35.95
N SER A 754 -0.38 -21.02 35.45
CA SER A 754 1.00 -21.45 35.73
C SER A 754 1.88 -20.24 35.97
N GLU A 755 2.79 -20.30 36.95
CA GLU A 755 3.73 -19.23 37.32
C GLU A 755 5.11 -19.81 37.67
N GLN A 756 5.63 -20.76 36.89
CA GLN A 756 6.87 -21.45 37.21
C GLN A 756 8.05 -20.50 37.20
N ASP A 757 8.67 -20.29 38.40
CA ASP A 757 9.84 -19.39 38.63
C ASP A 757 9.58 -17.91 38.23
N LEU A 758 8.34 -17.49 38.07
CA LEU A 758 7.97 -16.12 37.69
C LEU A 758 8.20 -15.19 38.88
N VAL A 759 8.80 -14.02 38.64
CA VAL A 759 9.08 -13.01 39.67
C VAL A 759 8.08 -11.88 39.62
N ARG A 760 7.66 -11.48 38.42
CA ARG A 760 6.75 -10.39 38.22
C ARG A 760 6.08 -10.46 36.85
N TYR A 761 4.95 -9.81 36.78
CA TYR A 761 4.25 -9.43 35.56
C TYR A 761 4.57 -7.95 35.24
N GLU A 762 5.03 -7.64 34.05
CA GLU A 762 5.12 -6.28 33.55
C GLU A 762 3.95 -6.00 32.63
N ILE A 763 3.17 -5.00 32.96
CA ILE A 763 2.00 -4.61 32.18
C ILE A 763 2.45 -3.63 31.11
N GLN A 764 2.19 -3.96 29.87
CA GLN A 764 2.55 -3.16 28.72
C GLN A 764 1.30 -2.64 28.01
N ARG A 765 1.35 -1.37 27.64
CA ARG A 765 0.31 -0.69 26.85
C ARG A 765 0.95 -0.12 25.58
N THR A 766 0.18 -0.07 24.50
CA THR A 766 0.66 0.60 23.28
C THR A 766 0.68 2.11 23.46
N LYS A 767 1.77 2.70 22.95
CA LYS A 767 1.87 4.12 22.69
C LYS A 767 2.55 4.28 21.33
N ASP A 768 1.92 5.02 20.44
CA ASP A 768 2.45 5.19 19.08
C ASP A 768 2.78 3.84 18.41
N PHE A 769 1.86 2.86 18.54
CA PHE A 769 1.96 1.48 18.04
C PHE A 769 3.14 0.67 18.61
N ARG A 770 3.66 1.04 19.76
CA ARG A 770 4.65 0.28 20.52
C ARG A 770 4.15 -0.03 21.91
N PHE A 771 4.53 -1.22 22.40
CA PHE A 771 4.28 -1.56 23.78
C PHE A 771 5.31 -0.92 24.71
N GLU A 772 4.85 -0.13 25.66
CA GLU A 772 5.67 0.41 26.76
C GLU A 772 5.20 -0.19 28.07
N THR A 773 6.15 -0.56 28.94
CA THR A 773 5.81 -1.03 30.31
C THR A 773 5.28 0.15 31.11
N ILE A 774 4.01 0.08 31.46
CA ILE A 774 3.31 1.10 32.27
C ILE A 774 3.28 0.76 33.76
N GLY A 775 3.63 -0.46 34.14
CA GLY A 775 3.71 -0.89 35.53
C GLY A 775 4.08 -2.34 35.70
N SER A 776 4.18 -2.80 36.93
CA SER A 776 4.45 -4.19 37.22
C SER A 776 3.73 -4.67 38.48
N VAL A 777 3.38 -5.97 38.47
CA VAL A 777 2.74 -6.67 39.60
C VAL A 777 3.64 -7.86 39.97
N PRO A 778 4.04 -8.03 41.23
CA PRO A 778 4.81 -9.20 41.67
C PRO A 778 4.02 -10.50 41.46
N ALA A 779 4.65 -11.51 40.90
CA ALA A 779 4.14 -12.87 40.90
C ALA A 779 4.32 -13.48 42.29
N ASN A 780 3.26 -13.88 42.95
CA ASN A 780 3.24 -14.32 44.32
C ASN A 780 2.25 -15.47 44.57
N GLU A 781 2.06 -16.30 43.54
CA GLU A 781 1.19 -17.47 43.52
C GLU A 781 -0.30 -17.15 43.85
N LEU A 782 -0.72 -15.92 43.64
CA LEU A 782 -2.13 -15.56 43.67
C LEU A 782 -2.79 -16.07 42.38
N LYS A 783 -4.01 -16.56 42.49
CA LYS A 783 -4.74 -17.05 41.31
C LYS A 783 -5.25 -15.91 40.43
N ASN A 784 -5.57 -14.79 41.04
CA ASN A 784 -6.14 -13.63 40.33
C ASN A 784 -5.30 -12.39 40.61
N TYR A 785 -5.05 -11.66 39.57
CA TYR A 785 -4.26 -10.43 39.58
C TYR A 785 -5.06 -9.28 38.92
N SER A 786 -4.72 -8.07 39.31
CA SER A 786 -5.25 -6.86 38.67
C SER A 786 -4.21 -5.76 38.61
N PHE A 787 -4.39 -4.87 37.65
CA PHE A 787 -3.61 -3.63 37.49
C PHE A 787 -4.52 -2.52 37.02
N VAL A 788 -4.34 -1.30 37.52
CA VAL A 788 -5.12 -0.14 37.13
C VAL A 788 -4.23 0.81 36.33
N ASP A 789 -4.55 1.00 35.05
CA ASP A 789 -3.99 2.06 34.23
C ASP A 789 -4.72 3.37 34.56
N THR A 790 -4.03 4.28 35.21
CA THR A 790 -4.57 5.57 35.68
C THR A 790 -4.37 6.71 34.68
N ASP A 791 -3.70 6.46 33.55
CA ASP A 791 -3.44 7.43 32.51
C ASP A 791 -3.57 6.77 31.13
N PRO A 792 -4.74 6.16 30.81
CA PRO A 792 -4.94 5.52 29.51
C PRO A 792 -4.90 6.53 28.38
N ILE A 793 -4.46 6.06 27.21
CA ILE A 793 -4.44 6.87 25.99
C ILE A 793 -5.86 7.00 25.47
N LEU A 794 -6.26 8.18 25.03
CA LEU A 794 -7.56 8.39 24.38
C LEU A 794 -7.59 7.56 23.08
N GLY A 795 -8.68 6.84 22.84
CA GLY A 795 -8.82 5.88 21.74
C GLY A 795 -8.60 4.44 22.19
N ARG A 796 -8.22 3.58 21.26
CA ARG A 796 -8.05 2.15 21.53
C ARG A 796 -6.72 1.89 22.23
N ASN A 797 -6.77 1.32 23.44
CA ASN A 797 -5.61 0.91 24.22
C ASN A 797 -5.44 -0.60 24.10
N TYR A 798 -4.30 -1.06 23.58
CA TYR A 798 -3.95 -2.47 23.57
C TYR A 798 -3.03 -2.76 24.76
N TYR A 799 -3.27 -3.86 25.47
CA TYR A 799 -2.50 -4.31 26.59
C TYR A 799 -2.02 -5.73 26.40
N ARG A 800 -0.82 -5.99 26.89
CA ARG A 800 -0.26 -7.35 27.08
C ARG A 800 0.52 -7.43 28.37
N ILE A 801 0.79 -8.63 28.83
CA ILE A 801 1.55 -8.90 30.04
C ILE A 801 2.83 -9.62 29.66
N LEU A 802 3.97 -9.11 30.12
CA LEU A 802 5.28 -9.76 30.04
C LEU A 802 5.55 -10.46 31.37
N GLY A 803 5.58 -11.80 31.35
CA GLY A 803 6.03 -12.61 32.48
C GLY A 803 7.56 -12.62 32.55
N VAL A 804 8.16 -12.27 33.70
CA VAL A 804 9.60 -12.22 33.90
C VAL A 804 10.02 -13.18 35.00
N ARG A 805 10.93 -14.13 34.66
CA ARG A 805 11.50 -15.13 35.59
C ARG A 805 12.70 -14.61 36.36
N SER A 806 13.07 -15.38 37.38
CA SER A 806 14.26 -15.10 38.24
C SER A 806 15.59 -15.17 37.50
N ASP A 807 15.64 -15.92 36.38
CA ASP A 807 16.85 -16.05 35.53
C ASP A 807 16.93 -14.95 34.46
N GLY A 808 15.92 -14.09 34.37
CA GLY A 808 15.82 -13.01 33.38
C GLY A 808 15.12 -13.41 32.07
N ALA A 809 14.75 -14.66 31.91
CA ALA A 809 13.89 -15.06 30.77
C ALA A 809 12.53 -14.40 30.89
N SER A 810 11.93 -14.04 29.73
CA SER A 810 10.64 -13.36 29.69
C SER A 810 9.83 -13.79 28.49
N GLU A 811 8.52 -13.82 28.63
CA GLU A 811 7.55 -14.16 27.60
C GLU A 811 6.32 -13.28 27.70
N TYR A 812 5.61 -13.11 26.58
CA TYR A 812 4.41 -12.28 26.48
C TYR A 812 3.14 -13.13 26.59
N SER A 813 2.10 -12.54 27.19
CA SER A 813 0.73 -13.06 27.14
C SER A 813 0.07 -12.71 25.80
N ASN A 814 -1.10 -13.30 25.56
CA ASN A 814 -2.07 -12.76 24.61
C ASN A 814 -2.40 -11.29 24.92
N GLN A 815 -2.93 -10.59 23.92
CA GLN A 815 -3.32 -9.18 24.02
C GLN A 815 -4.80 -9.06 24.37
N THR A 816 -5.14 -7.95 25.04
CA THR A 816 -6.51 -7.47 25.19
C THR A 816 -6.57 -5.99 24.83
N ASN A 817 -7.74 -5.48 24.51
CA ASN A 817 -7.91 -4.08 24.21
C ASN A 817 -9.17 -3.50 24.79
N LEU A 818 -9.17 -2.19 24.98
CA LEU A 818 -10.36 -1.43 25.36
C LEU A 818 -10.28 -0.03 24.73
N TYR A 819 -11.43 0.41 24.25
CA TYR A 819 -11.59 1.77 23.79
C TYR A 819 -11.81 2.69 25.00
N PHE A 820 -10.90 3.67 25.18
CA PHE A 820 -11.04 4.65 26.26
C PHE A 820 -11.78 5.88 25.74
N PRO A 821 -12.88 6.33 26.35
CA PRO A 821 -13.71 7.40 25.84
C PRO A 821 -12.91 8.67 25.59
N ALA A 822 -13.12 9.28 24.43
CA ALA A 822 -12.58 10.59 24.14
C ALA A 822 -13.21 11.62 25.10
N ASP A 823 -12.37 12.53 25.63
CA ASP A 823 -12.90 13.73 26.26
C ASP A 823 -13.71 14.49 25.20
N PRO A 824 -14.99 14.80 25.42
CA PRO A 824 -15.82 15.54 24.47
C PRO A 824 -15.28 16.92 24.09
N GLU A 825 -14.26 17.41 24.77
CA GLU A 825 -13.57 18.67 24.43
C GLU A 825 -12.64 18.60 23.20
N ILE A 826 -12.44 17.44 22.56
CA ILE A 826 -11.48 17.32 21.44
C ILE A 826 -12.16 17.26 20.06
N VAL A 827 -13.22 17.98 19.89
CA VAL A 827 -13.70 18.42 18.57
C VAL A 827 -13.10 19.78 18.27
N ASN A 828 -12.15 19.83 17.32
CA ASN A 828 -11.58 21.09 16.87
C ASN A 828 -12.37 21.64 15.68
N VAL A 829 -12.73 22.91 15.73
CA VAL A 829 -13.45 23.60 14.65
C VAL A 829 -12.61 24.81 14.22
N TYR A 830 -12.07 24.76 13.02
CA TYR A 830 -11.18 25.79 12.49
C TYR A 830 -11.35 25.98 10.96
N PRO A 831 -10.84 27.08 10.38
CA PRO A 831 -10.30 28.27 11.01
C PRO A 831 -11.41 29.14 11.62
N ASN A 832 -11.09 29.84 12.69
CA ASN A 832 -12.00 30.79 13.29
C ASN A 832 -11.23 32.08 13.70
N PRO A 833 -11.39 33.25 13.05
CA PRO A 833 -12.37 33.55 12.00
C PRO A 833 -12.13 32.81 10.67
N THR A 834 -13.21 32.63 9.90
CA THR A 834 -13.17 32.01 8.57
C THR A 834 -13.68 32.97 7.50
N SER A 835 -13.20 32.81 6.25
CA SER A 835 -13.68 33.59 5.11
C SER A 835 -14.64 32.80 4.19
N ALA A 836 -14.64 31.45 4.29
CA ALA A 836 -15.38 30.62 3.35
C ALA A 836 -15.90 29.31 3.93
N GLY A 837 -15.22 28.68 4.88
CA GLY A 837 -15.64 27.39 5.42
C GLY A 837 -14.99 27.06 6.75
N LEU A 838 -15.53 26.06 7.41
CA LEU A 838 -15.02 25.47 8.66
C LEU A 838 -14.60 24.04 8.43
N THR A 839 -13.57 23.63 9.12
CA THR A 839 -13.20 22.23 9.26
C THR A 839 -13.55 21.79 10.67
N ILE A 840 -14.21 20.64 10.77
CA ILE A 840 -14.44 19.92 12.00
C ILE A 840 -13.45 18.78 12.02
N PHE A 841 -12.58 18.78 13.00
CA PHE A 841 -11.61 17.71 13.21
C PHE A 841 -11.96 16.99 14.51
N THR A 842 -12.17 15.68 14.46
CA THR A 842 -12.31 14.82 15.62
C THR A 842 -11.09 13.92 15.71
N GLN A 843 -10.41 13.91 16.82
CA GLN A 843 -9.18 13.14 17.03
C GLN A 843 -9.46 11.64 17.28
N TYR A 844 -10.72 11.26 17.40
CA TYR A 844 -11.14 9.90 17.80
C TYR A 844 -12.23 9.35 16.89
N PRO A 845 -12.33 8.00 16.83
CA PRO A 845 -13.39 7.34 16.08
C PRO A 845 -14.77 7.77 16.60
N ILE A 846 -15.71 7.82 15.70
CA ILE A 846 -17.11 8.14 15.99
C ILE A 846 -17.86 6.81 15.93
N GLU A 847 -18.40 6.39 17.08
CA GLU A 847 -19.22 5.17 17.18
C GLU A 847 -20.70 5.39 16.83
N GLU A 848 -21.10 6.65 16.65
CA GLU A 848 -22.46 7.08 16.32
C GLU A 848 -22.42 8.22 15.31
N THR A 849 -23.55 8.55 14.71
CA THR A 849 -23.72 9.66 13.77
C THR A 849 -23.20 10.98 14.34
N LEU A 850 -22.22 11.60 13.67
CA LEU A 850 -21.76 12.94 14.00
C LEU A 850 -22.74 13.97 13.42
N VAL A 851 -23.31 14.83 14.23
CA VAL A 851 -24.24 15.87 13.79
C VAL A 851 -23.61 17.25 14.01
N PHE A 852 -23.48 18.04 12.94
CA PHE A 852 -23.12 19.45 13.04
C PHE A 852 -24.34 20.33 12.83
N GLU A 853 -24.53 21.30 13.71
CA GLU A 853 -25.60 22.27 13.65
C GLU A 853 -25.00 23.70 13.67
N LEU A 854 -25.47 24.58 12.79
CA LEU A 854 -25.10 25.99 12.77
C LEU A 854 -26.30 26.88 13.05
N TYR A 855 -26.13 27.82 13.95
CA TYR A 855 -27.18 28.74 14.40
C TYR A 855 -26.80 30.18 14.08
N ASP A 856 -27.80 30.98 13.73
CA ASP A 856 -27.66 32.42 13.60
C ASP A 856 -27.48 33.12 14.95
N PRO A 857 -27.17 34.42 14.98
CA PRO A 857 -26.96 35.17 16.23
C PRO A 857 -28.16 35.21 17.17
N VAL A 858 -29.36 34.92 16.67
CA VAL A 858 -30.61 34.88 17.51
C VAL A 858 -30.97 33.44 17.92
N GLY A 859 -30.10 32.44 17.63
CA GLY A 859 -30.28 31.05 18.06
C GLY A 859 -31.18 30.21 17.15
N LYS A 860 -31.47 30.65 15.93
CA LYS A 860 -32.21 29.87 14.96
C LYS A 860 -31.26 28.93 14.22
N LEU A 861 -31.60 27.66 14.15
CA LEU A 861 -30.90 26.68 13.33
C LEU A 861 -30.99 27.09 11.85
N ILE A 862 -29.83 27.24 11.16
CA ILE A 862 -29.74 27.69 9.77
C ILE A 862 -29.06 26.67 8.87
N TYR A 863 -28.35 25.70 9.45
CA TYR A 863 -27.69 24.61 8.74
C TYR A 863 -27.49 23.42 9.67
N THR A 864 -27.68 22.23 9.15
CA THR A 864 -27.33 20.97 9.84
C THR A 864 -26.78 19.97 8.83
N THR A 865 -25.88 19.14 9.24
CA THR A 865 -25.37 18.03 8.46
C THR A 865 -25.02 16.90 9.38
N THR A 866 -25.11 15.68 8.86
CA THR A 866 -24.81 14.45 9.60
C THR A 866 -23.81 13.62 8.81
N TRP A 867 -22.93 12.95 9.51
CA TRP A 867 -22.03 11.96 8.95
C TRP A 867 -22.27 10.67 9.71
N ASP A 868 -22.67 9.63 8.97
CA ASP A 868 -22.77 8.29 9.54
C ASP A 868 -21.35 7.78 9.71
N ALA A 869 -21.03 7.36 10.91
CA ALA A 869 -19.68 6.97 11.25
C ALA A 869 -19.66 5.61 11.91
N ILE A 870 -19.04 4.70 11.21
CA ILE A 870 -18.18 3.69 11.81
C ILE A 870 -16.82 3.95 11.21
N ILE A 871 -16.01 4.82 11.82
CA ILE A 871 -14.67 5.13 11.35
C ILE A 871 -13.73 5.02 12.53
N SER A 872 -12.80 4.10 12.44
CA SER A 872 -11.74 3.86 13.44
C SER A 872 -10.63 4.91 13.41
N GLU A 873 -10.75 5.98 12.62
CA GLU A 873 -9.71 6.99 12.40
C GLU A 873 -10.23 8.41 12.69
N PRO A 874 -9.32 9.38 12.92
CA PRO A 874 -9.69 10.80 13.05
C PRO A 874 -10.44 11.29 11.82
N ILE A 875 -11.52 12.03 12.02
CA ILE A 875 -12.33 12.57 10.94
C ILE A 875 -12.06 14.06 10.77
N GLU A 876 -11.81 14.46 9.54
CA GLU A 876 -11.79 15.87 9.12
C GLU A 876 -12.96 16.12 8.16
N GLN A 877 -13.96 16.90 8.62
CA GLN A 877 -15.13 17.25 7.81
C GLN A 877 -15.20 18.75 7.58
N ARG A 878 -15.45 19.15 6.33
CA ARG A 878 -15.47 20.55 5.94
C ARG A 878 -16.88 21.07 5.72
N ILE A 879 -17.21 22.20 6.34
CA ILE A 879 -18.48 22.91 6.22
C ILE A 879 -18.29 24.14 5.36
N ASN A 880 -19.04 24.26 4.28
CA ASN A 880 -19.03 25.46 3.44
C ASN A 880 -19.92 26.55 4.04
N LEU A 881 -19.33 27.67 4.46
CA LEU A 881 -20.06 28.85 5.01
C LEU A 881 -20.26 29.98 3.99
N ARG A 882 -19.85 29.80 2.74
CA ARG A 882 -20.02 30.83 1.69
C ARG A 882 -21.48 31.27 1.47
N PRO A 883 -22.50 30.43 1.59
CA PRO A 883 -23.89 30.87 1.46
C PRO A 883 -24.35 31.86 2.55
N PHE A 884 -23.68 31.91 3.69
CA PHE A 884 -24.08 32.71 4.85
C PHE A 884 -23.45 34.12 4.81
N ASN A 885 -24.09 35.14 5.37
CA ASN A 885 -23.60 36.53 5.42
C ASN A 885 -22.45 36.67 6.43
N ASN A 886 -21.63 37.72 6.27
CA ASN A 886 -20.64 38.08 7.30
C ASN A 886 -21.32 38.25 8.66
N GLY A 887 -20.73 37.66 9.70
CA GLY A 887 -21.33 37.70 11.03
C GLY A 887 -20.74 36.64 11.97
N VAL A 888 -21.30 36.65 13.18
CA VAL A 888 -21.00 35.64 14.21
C VAL A 888 -22.12 34.60 14.16
N TYR A 889 -21.73 33.34 14.14
CA TYR A 889 -22.61 32.16 14.19
C TYR A 889 -22.24 31.31 15.38
N PHE A 890 -23.18 30.49 15.85
CA PHE A 890 -22.93 29.49 16.87
C PHE A 890 -23.06 28.09 16.26
N TYR A 891 -22.19 27.18 16.66
CA TYR A 891 -22.27 25.81 16.20
C TYR A 891 -22.40 24.81 17.36
N LYS A 892 -22.95 23.64 17.07
CA LYS A 892 -22.97 22.48 17.92
C LYS A 892 -22.49 21.27 17.10
N VAL A 893 -21.63 20.47 17.69
CA VAL A 893 -21.24 19.17 17.18
C VAL A 893 -21.70 18.13 18.20
N LYS A 894 -22.49 17.16 17.76
CA LYS A 894 -23.03 16.08 18.59
C LYS A 894 -22.45 14.75 18.13
N ASN A 895 -22.00 13.95 19.06
CA ASN A 895 -21.54 12.58 18.88
C ASN A 895 -22.27 11.73 19.93
N GLY A 896 -23.33 11.05 19.52
CA GLY A 896 -24.20 10.35 20.45
C GLY A 896 -24.71 11.25 21.57
N ALA A 897 -24.40 10.90 22.82
CA ALA A 897 -24.78 11.64 24.01
C ALA A 897 -23.88 12.87 24.29
N SER A 898 -22.77 13.05 23.59
CA SER A 898 -21.83 14.15 23.81
C SER A 898 -22.15 15.32 22.89
N GLU A 899 -22.03 16.56 23.41
CA GLU A 899 -22.25 17.79 22.63
C GLU A 899 -21.13 18.80 22.91
N VAL A 900 -20.50 19.29 21.85
CA VAL A 900 -19.54 20.41 21.90
C VAL A 900 -20.11 21.60 21.15
N GLY A 901 -20.07 22.77 21.71
CA GLY A 901 -20.55 24.00 21.08
C GLY A 901 -19.54 25.12 21.11
N GLY A 902 -19.65 26.00 20.14
CA GLY A 902 -18.79 27.18 20.06
C GLY A 902 -19.37 28.28 19.19
N LYS A 903 -18.56 29.30 18.94
CA LYS A 903 -18.91 30.37 18.00
C LYS A 903 -17.89 30.42 16.85
N VAL A 904 -18.38 30.77 15.67
CA VAL A 904 -17.53 31.03 14.51
C VAL A 904 -17.80 32.42 13.97
N MET A 905 -16.75 33.10 13.53
CA MET A 905 -16.85 34.41 12.90
C MET A 905 -16.58 34.26 11.42
N LEU A 906 -17.58 34.54 10.58
CA LEU A 906 -17.46 34.56 9.13
C LEU A 906 -17.16 35.98 8.65
N LEU A 907 -16.01 36.15 8.00
CA LEU A 907 -15.50 37.41 7.47
C LEU A 907 -15.10 37.20 6.00
N LYS A 908 -16.03 37.32 5.08
CA LYS A 908 -15.73 37.34 3.65
C LYS A 908 -15.01 38.61 3.28
N LYS A 909 -13.98 38.52 2.47
CA LYS A 909 -13.29 39.64 1.87
C LYS A 909 -14.11 40.30 0.77
#